data_1c1ad2d523d10f911ec885957464c9a0
#
_entry.id   1c1ad2d523d10f911ec885957464c9a0
#
_cell.length_a   1.000
_cell.length_b   1.000
_cell.length_c   1.000
_cell.angle_alpha   90.00
_cell.angle_beta   90.00
_cell.angle_gamma   90.00
#
_symmetry.space_group_name_H-M   'P 1'
#
loop_
_entity.id
_entity.type
_entity.pdbx_description
1 polymer ?
#
loop_
_entity_poly.entity_id
_entity_poly.type
_entity_poly.pdbx_seq_one_letter_code
_entity_poly.pdbx_strand_id
1 'polypeptide(L)'
;MNIRATRCFLLTCTAIAALSPLSAAAQGLPPDATALQTIVLKGKRVKAGDIVNTPLASHTTEEEIEKKQVQSIEDLGRSLEPGVNYSRGTTNSLNIRGLEGNRVATVIGGVPLTYLQDTARSTAGGAESFDFFALTSVDVVRGADSSRIGDGGLGGALVLRTLEPEDLIGEGRDWGGKVGTGYDSMDNSWYGGAAVAKRVENTSALFLGSYKKGDERDNKGDVGGYGATRTEPNPADYDQHNLLFKLRQDTELGHVFGLTAERFRFEKDTDLRRDQMLTGNYRPGSHSNGQLNERDRVSLDYFYEAPSSDGLVDAAEATLYWQRQLRQDSQDSIRWASVPGVYKRWNDIEESGFGFNGFFDSGFETGGVSHVLTFGTDIFISRAEQYSAGVDSCPASPPYTGVYGACGNLHTNQADMPDVDSKRMSFYVQDRMSFGDSGFTLTPALRYDWFDHHPQATAAYLGNAMKPDTPPGSSGDAWSPKLLAEYELSDTFTLFGQWAMGFRSPTASELYMTFGAPGTYLRTGNPYLEPETSNGFDVGARFGDSDFGGSLTFFYTRYKNFIENRNLTAAEQIARGIDPSAGYMFVQTPVNVSRAEIYGIELAAHKRFDNGFNMRAGLAYARGTNLGTDQLLASVPPLKGIIGVGYETEAWGVDLLWTGVEGVDDQSAASFKAPGYGIFDLTGWWEPEQVKGLRIQAGVYNLFDRTYYDALNTKDYTTITAANEEYYSEPGRTFRISLTQRF
;
A
#
# COMPACT_ATOMS: atom_id res chain seq x y z
N MET A 1 -40.71 -10.80 13.02
CA MET A 1 -40.56 -11.60 14.22
C MET A 1 -39.80 -12.86 13.84
N ASN A 2 -38.49 -12.74 13.74
CA ASN A 2 -37.60 -13.89 13.56
C ASN A 2 -36.35 -13.58 14.39
N ILE A 3 -36.26 -14.31 15.47
CA ILE A 3 -35.20 -14.27 16.47
C ILE A 3 -33.99 -14.95 15.84
N ARG A 4 -32.93 -14.20 15.49
CA ARG A 4 -31.62 -14.77 15.21
C ARG A 4 -30.96 -15.09 16.57
N ALA A 5 -30.83 -16.38 16.82
CA ALA A 5 -30.15 -16.90 17.98
C ALA A 5 -28.65 -16.54 17.92
N THR A 6 -28.23 -15.71 18.83
CA THR A 6 -26.84 -15.42 19.17
C THR A 6 -26.19 -16.72 19.68
N ARG A 7 -25.38 -17.36 18.87
CA ARG A 7 -24.46 -18.39 19.34
C ARG A 7 -23.21 -17.73 19.84
N CYS A 8 -23.18 -17.43 21.15
CA CYS A 8 -21.95 -17.22 21.89
C CYS A 8 -21.09 -18.50 21.80
N PHE A 9 -20.02 -18.47 21.02
CA PHE A 9 -18.92 -19.41 21.19
C PHE A 9 -18.00 -18.87 22.28
N LEU A 10 -18.26 -19.26 23.52
CA LEU A 10 -17.29 -19.24 24.61
C LEU A 10 -16.20 -20.28 24.29
N LEU A 11 -15.17 -19.89 23.58
CA LEU A 11 -13.89 -20.59 23.58
C LEU A 11 -13.15 -20.13 24.83
N THR A 12 -13.43 -20.84 25.92
CA THR A 12 -12.65 -20.79 27.18
C THR A 12 -11.19 -21.12 26.87
N CYS A 13 -10.31 -20.15 27.15
CA CYS A 13 -8.87 -20.36 27.32
C CYS A 13 -8.60 -21.36 28.46
N THR A 14 -8.61 -22.64 28.20
CA THR A 14 -8.20 -23.73 29.09
C THR A 14 -7.14 -24.60 28.40
N ALA A 15 -6.09 -23.99 27.89
CA ALA A 15 -4.93 -24.68 27.31
C ALA A 15 -3.58 -24.16 27.89
N ILE A 16 -3.57 -23.58 29.09
CA ILE A 16 -2.33 -23.14 29.77
C ILE A 16 -2.05 -23.97 31.06
N ALA A 17 -2.54 -25.19 31.13
CA ALA A 17 -2.29 -26.02 32.31
C ALA A 17 -1.82 -27.44 31.96
N ALA A 18 -0.89 -27.64 31.04
CA ALA A 18 -0.22 -28.92 30.82
C ALA A 18 1.17 -28.78 30.17
N LEU A 19 2.00 -27.87 30.66
CA LEU A 19 3.44 -27.90 30.40
C LEU A 19 4.15 -28.07 31.75
N SER A 20 4.29 -29.32 32.18
CA SER A 20 5.19 -29.68 33.27
C SER A 20 6.63 -29.35 32.86
N PRO A 21 7.47 -28.77 33.73
CA PRO A 21 8.85 -28.49 33.39
C PRO A 21 9.64 -29.80 33.33
N LEU A 22 10.09 -30.18 32.13
CA LEU A 22 11.18 -31.12 31.95
C LEU A 22 12.46 -30.43 32.43
N SER A 23 12.95 -30.85 33.58
CA SER A 23 14.24 -30.44 34.13
C SER A 23 15.36 -30.87 33.18
N ALA A 24 15.84 -29.97 32.34
CA ALA A 24 17.09 -30.16 31.61
C ALA A 24 18.25 -29.87 32.57
N ALA A 25 19.05 -30.90 32.86
CA ALA A 25 20.25 -30.81 33.66
C ALA A 25 21.24 -29.81 33.02
N ALA A 26 21.59 -28.78 33.77
CA ALA A 26 22.61 -27.82 33.42
C ALA A 26 23.97 -28.54 33.30
N GLN A 27 24.48 -28.69 32.05
CA GLN A 27 25.88 -28.93 31.80
C GLN A 27 26.59 -27.56 31.77
N GLY A 28 27.56 -27.41 32.70
CA GLY A 28 28.32 -26.19 32.89
C GLY A 28 29.09 -25.76 31.63
N LEU A 29 28.91 -24.50 31.26
CA LEU A 29 29.70 -23.79 30.28
C LEU A 29 31.07 -23.43 30.85
N PRO A 30 32.19 -23.50 30.08
CA PRO A 30 33.49 -23.04 30.50
C PRO A 30 33.50 -21.51 30.70
N PRO A 31 34.36 -21.02 31.65
CA PRO A 31 34.47 -19.59 31.92
C PRO A 31 35.46 -18.98 30.92
N ASP A 32 34.99 -18.46 29.81
CA ASP A 32 35.66 -17.46 28.97
C ASP A 32 34.81 -17.20 27.71
N ALA A 33 33.74 -16.44 27.88
CA ALA A 33 33.01 -15.87 26.74
C ALA A 33 32.47 -14.51 27.10
N THR A 34 33.37 -13.58 27.38
CA THR A 34 33.08 -12.15 27.42
C THR A 34 33.56 -11.56 26.10
N ALA A 35 32.83 -11.86 25.05
CA ALA A 35 32.79 -11.08 23.82
C ALA A 35 31.32 -11.11 23.35
N LEU A 36 30.63 -10.01 23.58
CA LEU A 36 29.40 -9.73 22.91
C LEU A 36 29.64 -9.88 21.40
N GLN A 37 29.24 -11.01 20.85
CA GLN A 37 29.12 -11.15 19.40
C GLN A 37 28.08 -10.11 19.01
N THR A 38 28.55 -9.03 18.41
CA THR A 38 27.74 -8.20 17.54
C THR A 38 26.89 -9.16 16.74
N ILE A 39 25.58 -9.15 16.94
CA ILE A 39 24.63 -9.83 16.06
C ILE A 39 24.76 -9.08 14.74
N VAL A 40 25.71 -9.50 13.92
CA VAL A 40 25.68 -9.21 12.50
C VAL A 40 24.46 -10.01 12.04
N LEU A 41 23.31 -9.33 11.97
CA LEU A 41 22.24 -9.78 11.11
C LEU A 41 22.93 -10.01 9.77
N LYS A 42 23.13 -11.27 9.39
CA LYS A 42 23.41 -11.62 8.02
C LYS A 42 22.17 -11.24 7.23
N GLY A 43 22.03 -9.93 6.98
CA GLY A 43 21.08 -9.43 6.01
C GLY A 43 21.35 -10.24 4.75
N LYS A 44 20.34 -10.92 4.23
CA LYS A 44 20.42 -11.53 2.90
C LYS A 44 21.04 -10.48 1.99
N ARG A 45 22.16 -10.79 1.36
CA ARG A 45 22.87 -9.86 0.47
C ARG A 45 21.87 -9.41 -0.59
N VAL A 46 21.62 -8.10 -0.69
CA VAL A 46 20.74 -7.56 -1.71
C VAL A 46 21.33 -7.92 -3.06
N LYS A 47 20.62 -8.68 -3.87
CA LYS A 47 21.08 -9.10 -5.20
C LYS A 47 21.09 -7.88 -6.12
N ALA A 48 21.97 -7.87 -7.12
CA ALA A 48 22.06 -6.76 -8.07
C ALA A 48 20.75 -6.56 -8.82
N GLY A 49 20.04 -7.65 -9.12
CA GLY A 49 18.72 -7.65 -9.74
C GLY A 49 17.56 -7.26 -8.83
N ASP A 50 17.75 -7.06 -7.53
CA ASP A 50 16.65 -6.68 -6.62
C ASP A 50 16.22 -5.22 -6.84
N ILE A 51 14.90 -4.96 -6.80
CA ILE A 51 14.29 -3.62 -6.95
C ILE A 51 14.87 -2.62 -5.94
N VAL A 52 15.17 -3.07 -4.73
CA VAL A 52 15.67 -2.23 -3.63
C VAL A 52 17.16 -1.94 -3.71
N ASN A 53 17.87 -2.47 -4.70
CA ASN A 53 19.29 -2.19 -4.90
C ASN A 53 19.52 -0.83 -5.59
N THR A 54 19.17 0.23 -4.90
CA THR A 54 19.28 1.63 -5.37
C THR A 54 19.58 2.55 -4.18
N PRO A 55 20.33 3.66 -4.34
CA PRO A 55 20.54 4.63 -3.28
C PRO A 55 19.25 5.36 -2.85
N LEU A 56 18.17 5.25 -3.60
CA LEU A 56 16.86 5.84 -3.30
C LEU A 56 15.97 4.93 -2.46
N ALA A 57 16.44 3.73 -2.12
CA ALA A 57 15.72 2.82 -1.23
C ALA A 57 16.05 3.09 0.24
N SER A 58 15.03 3.04 1.10
CA SER A 58 15.17 2.89 2.55
C SER A 58 14.66 1.52 2.98
N HIS A 59 15.28 0.97 4.00
CA HIS A 59 15.01 -0.37 4.50
C HIS A 59 14.55 -0.30 5.96
N THR A 60 13.40 -0.87 6.26
CA THR A 60 12.86 -1.01 7.62
C THR A 60 12.78 -2.48 7.97
N THR A 61 13.49 -2.88 9.01
CA THR A 61 13.57 -4.27 9.47
C THR A 61 12.36 -4.69 10.30
N GLU A 62 12.14 -6.00 10.47
CA GLU A 62 11.12 -6.55 11.36
C GLU A 62 11.30 -6.02 12.80
N GLU A 63 12.54 -5.91 13.27
CA GLU A 63 12.83 -5.40 14.62
C GLU A 63 12.39 -3.94 14.80
N GLU A 64 12.62 -3.09 13.79
CA GLU A 64 12.16 -1.69 13.80
C GLU A 64 10.63 -1.60 13.71
N ILE A 65 10.01 -2.42 12.85
CA ILE A 65 8.55 -2.54 12.76
C ILE A 65 7.96 -2.88 14.14
N GLU A 66 8.52 -3.88 14.82
CA GLU A 66 8.08 -4.26 16.15
C GLU A 66 8.37 -3.15 17.16
N LYS A 67 9.63 -2.72 17.36
CA LYS A 67 10.03 -1.71 18.36
C LYS A 67 9.25 -0.39 18.24
N LYS A 68 8.90 0.03 17.03
CA LYS A 68 8.12 1.25 16.79
C LYS A 68 6.61 0.99 16.68
N GLN A 69 6.16 -0.25 16.88
CA GLN A 69 4.77 -0.66 16.80
C GLN A 69 4.09 -0.25 15.47
N VAL A 70 4.80 -0.42 14.36
CA VAL A 70 4.27 -0.12 13.03
C VAL A 70 3.27 -1.21 12.64
N GLN A 71 2.00 -0.84 12.51
CA GLN A 71 0.89 -1.74 12.15
C GLN A 71 0.13 -1.28 10.91
N SER A 72 0.53 -0.13 10.35
CA SER A 72 -0.08 0.48 9.18
C SER A 72 0.96 1.27 8.38
N ILE A 73 0.62 1.60 7.12
CA ILE A 73 1.42 2.51 6.30
C ILE A 73 1.48 3.91 6.94
N GLU A 74 0.42 4.33 7.62
CA GLU A 74 0.40 5.60 8.37
C GLU A 74 1.41 5.59 9.50
N ASP A 75 1.50 4.51 10.28
CA ASP A 75 2.50 4.36 11.34
C ASP A 75 3.93 4.40 10.78
N LEU A 76 4.18 3.73 9.64
CA LEU A 76 5.47 3.76 8.95
C LEU A 76 5.86 5.20 8.60
N GLY A 77 4.95 5.94 7.95
CA GLY A 77 5.17 7.33 7.57
C GLY A 77 5.27 8.30 8.75
N ARG A 78 4.64 7.99 9.88
CA ARG A 78 4.68 8.78 11.11
C ARG A 78 5.99 8.61 11.89
N SER A 79 6.50 7.37 11.96
CA SER A 79 7.57 7.03 12.90
C SER A 79 8.94 6.86 12.25
N LEU A 80 9.02 6.45 10.99
CA LEU A 80 10.26 6.05 10.33
C LEU A 80 10.48 6.76 8.99
N GLU A 81 9.43 6.85 8.16
CA GLU A 81 9.52 7.24 6.75
C GLU A 81 8.65 8.48 6.44
N PRO A 82 9.07 9.71 6.83
CA PRO A 82 8.22 10.90 6.71
C PRO A 82 7.77 11.22 5.28
N GLY A 83 8.49 10.73 4.26
CA GLY A 83 8.11 10.85 2.84
C GLY A 83 7.04 9.85 2.38
N VAL A 84 6.66 8.89 3.23
CA VAL A 84 5.58 7.93 2.99
C VAL A 84 4.32 8.41 3.69
N ASN A 85 3.21 8.46 2.98
CA ASN A 85 1.91 8.84 3.53
C ASN A 85 0.84 7.86 3.03
N TYR A 86 -0.31 7.86 3.67
CA TYR A 86 -1.47 7.10 3.24
C TYR A 86 -2.67 8.04 3.11
N SER A 87 -3.29 8.07 1.95
CA SER A 87 -4.49 8.85 1.68
C SER A 87 -5.71 7.97 1.94
N ARG A 88 -6.44 8.25 3.00
CA ARG A 88 -7.76 7.64 3.27
C ARG A 88 -8.84 8.41 2.51
N GLY A 89 -9.98 7.82 2.34
CA GLY A 89 -11.12 8.47 1.69
C GLY A 89 -11.31 8.04 0.26
N THR A 90 -11.20 8.94 -0.71
CA THR A 90 -11.54 8.63 -2.10
C THR A 90 -10.53 7.74 -2.81
N THR A 91 -9.26 7.77 -2.41
CA THR A 91 -8.20 6.99 -3.08
C THR A 91 -7.79 5.73 -2.32
N ASN A 92 -7.82 5.72 -0.99
CA ASN A 92 -7.36 4.60 -0.16
C ASN A 92 -6.02 4.04 -0.66
N SER A 93 -4.98 4.84 -0.64
CA SER A 93 -3.71 4.48 -1.28
C SER A 93 -2.49 5.05 -0.61
N LEU A 94 -1.37 4.37 -0.85
CA LEU A 94 -0.04 4.86 -0.57
C LEU A 94 0.23 6.14 -1.36
N ASN A 95 0.87 7.11 -0.71
CA ASN A 95 1.32 8.35 -1.33
C ASN A 95 2.82 8.54 -1.09
N ILE A 96 3.59 8.65 -2.17
CA ILE A 96 5.02 8.97 -2.17
C ILE A 96 5.24 10.19 -3.05
N ARG A 97 5.85 11.25 -2.51
CA ARG A 97 6.16 12.49 -3.23
C ARG A 97 4.94 13.14 -3.92
N GLY A 98 3.73 12.90 -3.39
CA GLY A 98 2.49 13.46 -3.96
C GLY A 98 1.85 12.62 -5.06
N LEU A 99 2.37 11.47 -5.37
CA LEU A 99 1.74 10.49 -6.26
C LEU A 99 1.03 9.43 -5.43
N GLU A 100 -0.16 9.02 -5.88
CA GLU A 100 -1.05 8.10 -5.18
C GLU A 100 -1.82 7.19 -6.15
N GLY A 101 -2.53 6.20 -5.62
CA GLY A 101 -3.25 5.22 -6.42
C GLY A 101 -2.30 4.31 -7.20
N ASN A 102 -2.63 4.07 -8.44
CA ASN A 102 -1.85 3.23 -9.34
C ASN A 102 -0.57 3.90 -9.92
N ARG A 103 -0.16 5.06 -9.36
CA ARG A 103 1.10 5.75 -9.67
C ARG A 103 2.24 5.38 -8.72
N VAL A 104 1.92 4.64 -7.66
CA VAL A 104 2.89 4.09 -6.71
C VAL A 104 2.65 2.59 -6.61
N ALA A 105 3.66 1.80 -6.91
CA ALA A 105 3.56 0.36 -6.89
C ALA A 105 3.64 -0.19 -5.45
N THR A 106 2.93 -1.28 -5.17
CA THR A 106 3.16 -2.12 -3.99
C THR A 106 3.54 -3.51 -4.48
N VAL A 107 4.64 -4.04 -3.98
CA VAL A 107 5.17 -5.37 -4.35
C VAL A 107 5.31 -6.20 -3.09
N ILE A 108 4.76 -7.39 -3.06
CA ILE A 108 4.89 -8.32 -1.93
C ILE A 108 5.47 -9.66 -2.36
N GLY A 109 6.61 -10.03 -1.79
CA GLY A 109 7.32 -11.26 -2.16
C GLY A 109 7.61 -11.34 -3.67
N GLY A 110 7.99 -10.22 -4.29
CA GLY A 110 8.29 -10.13 -5.72
C GLY A 110 7.08 -9.98 -6.64
N VAL A 111 5.83 -10.08 -6.14
CA VAL A 111 4.61 -9.99 -6.95
C VAL A 111 3.94 -8.62 -6.77
N PRO A 112 3.67 -7.86 -7.83
CA PRO A 112 2.94 -6.60 -7.75
C PRO A 112 1.50 -6.80 -7.28
N LEU A 113 1.03 -5.93 -6.39
CA LEU A 113 -0.38 -5.83 -6.00
C LEU A 113 -1.10 -4.88 -6.97
N THR A 114 -2.30 -5.28 -7.39
CA THR A 114 -3.12 -4.44 -8.25
C THR A 114 -3.87 -3.40 -7.41
N TYR A 115 -3.77 -2.13 -7.78
CA TYR A 115 -4.67 -1.10 -7.29
C TYR A 115 -5.97 -1.15 -8.09
N LEU A 116 -7.04 -1.60 -7.46
CA LEU A 116 -8.35 -1.70 -8.07
C LEU A 116 -9.10 -0.37 -7.95
N GLN A 117 -9.72 0.06 -9.03
CA GLN A 117 -10.50 1.29 -9.06
C GLN A 117 -11.75 1.14 -9.93
N ASP A 118 -12.91 1.45 -9.34
CA ASP A 118 -14.15 1.71 -10.06
C ASP A 118 -14.34 3.23 -10.18
N THR A 119 -13.99 3.78 -11.31
CA THR A 119 -14.03 5.23 -11.56
C THR A 119 -15.45 5.81 -11.56
N ALA A 120 -16.46 4.97 -11.72
CA ALA A 120 -17.85 5.38 -11.75
C ALA A 120 -18.45 5.51 -10.35
N ARG A 121 -18.09 4.62 -9.43
CA ARG A 121 -18.68 4.51 -8.08
C ARG A 121 -17.74 4.96 -6.96
N SER A 122 -16.58 5.46 -7.31
CA SER A 122 -15.55 5.93 -6.37
C SER A 122 -15.01 4.85 -5.42
N THR A 123 -15.11 3.58 -5.83
CA THR A 123 -14.51 2.45 -5.15
C THR A 123 -13.05 2.35 -5.55
N ALA A 124 -12.14 2.37 -4.60
CA ALA A 124 -10.71 2.28 -4.87
C ALA A 124 -9.94 1.65 -3.71
N GLY A 125 -8.82 1.00 -3.99
CA GLY A 125 -7.94 0.39 -2.99
C GLY A 125 -7.39 -0.97 -3.43
N GLY A 126 -6.95 -1.76 -2.46
CA GLY A 126 -6.45 -3.13 -2.65
C GLY A 126 -4.94 -3.28 -2.58
N ALA A 127 -4.18 -2.22 -2.84
CA ALA A 127 -2.72 -2.25 -2.72
C ALA A 127 -2.23 -2.35 -1.24
N GLU A 128 -3.12 -2.16 -0.27
CA GLU A 128 -2.91 -2.31 1.17
C GLU A 128 -3.27 -3.71 1.70
N SER A 129 -3.56 -4.68 0.81
CA SER A 129 -4.02 -6.03 1.19
C SER A 129 -2.87 -6.91 1.73
N PHE A 130 -2.29 -6.53 2.87
CA PHE A 130 -1.23 -7.27 3.57
C PHE A 130 -1.29 -7.01 5.08
N ASP A 131 -0.58 -7.85 5.85
CA ASP A 131 -0.50 -7.74 7.31
C ASP A 131 0.96 -7.55 7.76
N PHE A 132 1.23 -6.51 8.54
CA PHE A 132 2.55 -6.21 9.08
C PHE A 132 3.13 -7.33 9.96
N PHE A 133 2.28 -8.13 10.63
CA PHE A 133 2.72 -9.29 11.42
C PHE A 133 3.40 -10.37 10.56
N ALA A 134 3.07 -10.43 9.27
CA ALA A 134 3.64 -11.37 8.33
C ALA A 134 4.92 -10.87 7.63
N LEU A 135 5.37 -9.64 7.90
CA LEU A 135 6.50 -9.03 7.22
C LEU A 135 7.80 -9.21 7.99
N THR A 136 8.89 -9.42 7.25
CA THR A 136 10.27 -9.38 7.75
C THR A 136 10.97 -8.07 7.37
N SER A 137 10.53 -7.40 6.32
CA SER A 137 10.97 -6.04 6.00
C SER A 137 9.95 -5.25 5.19
N VAL A 138 10.08 -3.94 5.28
CA VAL A 138 9.41 -2.95 4.43
C VAL A 138 10.48 -2.06 3.82
N ASP A 139 10.57 -2.08 2.50
CA ASP A 139 11.47 -1.22 1.74
C ASP A 139 10.67 -0.16 0.98
N VAL A 140 11.13 1.08 1.01
CA VAL A 140 10.52 2.19 0.26
C VAL A 140 11.50 2.65 -0.80
N VAL A 141 11.15 2.41 -2.06
CA VAL A 141 11.91 2.91 -3.22
C VAL A 141 11.25 4.20 -3.70
N ARG A 142 11.99 5.29 -3.78
CA ARG A 142 11.49 6.61 -4.14
C ARG A 142 11.89 7.01 -5.55
N GLY A 143 11.06 7.87 -6.15
CA GLY A 143 11.35 8.48 -7.45
C GLY A 143 10.81 7.69 -8.64
N ALA A 144 10.86 8.31 -9.79
CA ALA A 144 10.47 7.71 -11.05
C ALA A 144 11.48 6.64 -11.46
N ASP A 145 11.14 5.39 -11.38
CA ASP A 145 12.02 4.28 -11.81
C ASP A 145 11.21 3.08 -12.29
N SER A 146 10.59 3.19 -13.44
CA SER A 146 9.97 2.02 -14.05
C SER A 146 10.98 1.02 -14.65
N SER A 147 12.27 1.35 -14.72
CA SER A 147 13.27 0.42 -15.24
C SER A 147 13.35 -0.88 -14.44
N ARG A 148 13.00 -0.82 -13.15
CA ARG A 148 12.98 -1.96 -12.23
C ARG A 148 11.58 -2.25 -11.67
N ILE A 149 10.82 -1.19 -11.31
CA ILE A 149 9.48 -1.33 -10.72
C ILE A 149 8.45 -1.73 -11.78
N GLY A 150 8.62 -1.24 -13.03
CA GLY A 150 7.68 -1.47 -14.11
C GLY A 150 6.47 -0.51 -14.09
N ASP A 151 5.32 -1.01 -14.52
CA ASP A 151 4.06 -0.26 -14.58
C ASP A 151 3.65 0.26 -13.19
N GLY A 152 3.30 1.56 -13.13
CA GLY A 152 2.97 2.24 -11.88
C GLY A 152 4.17 2.83 -11.13
N GLY A 153 5.40 2.64 -11.58
CA GLY A 153 6.62 3.18 -10.98
C GLY A 153 6.85 4.68 -11.22
N LEU A 154 5.81 5.52 -11.19
CA LEU A 154 5.92 6.97 -11.38
C LEU A 154 6.42 7.69 -10.12
N GLY A 155 5.94 7.30 -8.94
CA GLY A 155 6.29 7.89 -7.64
C GLY A 155 7.27 7.06 -6.83
N GLY A 156 7.40 5.79 -7.17
CA GLY A 156 8.20 4.81 -6.45
C GLY A 156 7.44 3.54 -6.13
N ALA A 157 7.94 2.78 -5.16
CA ALA A 157 7.31 1.53 -4.73
C ALA A 157 7.47 1.27 -3.24
N LEU A 158 6.49 0.57 -2.66
CA LEU A 158 6.57 -0.12 -1.39
C LEU A 158 6.87 -1.59 -1.67
N VAL A 159 8.01 -2.08 -1.23
CA VAL A 159 8.44 -3.47 -1.43
C VAL A 159 8.40 -4.20 -0.09
N LEU A 160 7.58 -5.23 -0.02
CA LEU A 160 7.28 -5.97 1.19
C LEU A 160 7.85 -7.37 1.09
N ARG A 161 8.56 -7.80 2.11
CA ARG A 161 9.06 -9.17 2.24
C ARG A 161 8.32 -9.87 3.35
N THR A 162 7.71 -11.00 3.05
CA THR A 162 7.03 -11.83 4.04
C THR A 162 8.00 -12.81 4.68
N LEU A 163 7.71 -13.21 5.93
CA LEU A 163 8.51 -14.18 6.68
C LEU A 163 8.86 -15.42 5.84
N GLU A 164 10.13 -15.82 5.92
CA GLU A 164 10.63 -17.09 5.42
C GLU A 164 10.82 -18.08 6.59
N PRO A 165 10.87 -19.39 6.35
CA PRO A 165 11.13 -20.36 7.42
C PRO A 165 12.40 -20.04 8.22
N GLU A 166 13.45 -19.56 7.56
CA GLU A 166 14.75 -19.21 8.14
C GLU A 166 14.70 -18.04 9.10
N ASP A 167 13.71 -17.14 8.96
CA ASP A 167 13.54 -15.98 9.85
C ASP A 167 13.05 -16.42 11.26
N LEU A 168 12.42 -17.60 11.34
CA LEU A 168 11.93 -18.17 12.60
C LEU A 168 12.83 -19.26 13.16
N ILE A 169 13.51 -20.02 12.30
CA ILE A 169 14.37 -21.13 12.71
C ILE A 169 15.75 -20.59 13.05
N GLY A 170 16.02 -20.44 14.36
CA GLY A 170 17.33 -19.99 14.84
C GLY A 170 18.48 -20.94 14.50
N GLU A 171 19.70 -20.44 14.58
CA GLU A 171 20.91 -21.23 14.33
C GLU A 171 21.00 -22.46 15.23
N GLY A 172 21.29 -23.62 14.66
CA GLY A 172 21.39 -24.91 15.37
C GLY A 172 20.03 -25.52 15.78
N ARG A 173 18.92 -24.94 15.33
CA ARG A 173 17.58 -25.48 15.55
C ARG A 173 17.00 -26.04 14.27
N ASP A 174 15.98 -26.85 14.41
CA ASP A 174 15.19 -27.41 13.30
C ASP A 174 13.74 -26.91 13.29
N TRP A 175 13.37 -26.07 14.26
CA TRP A 175 12.08 -25.39 14.33
C TRP A 175 12.20 -24.03 15.04
N GLY A 176 11.22 -23.18 14.80
CA GLY A 176 11.06 -21.90 15.49
C GLY A 176 9.63 -21.38 15.36
N GLY A 177 9.29 -20.38 16.13
CA GLY A 177 7.97 -19.82 16.11
C GLY A 177 7.90 -18.40 16.69
N LYS A 178 6.82 -17.71 16.31
CA LYS A 178 6.48 -16.36 16.78
C LYS A 178 4.99 -16.32 17.09
N VAL A 179 4.63 -15.80 18.26
CA VAL A 179 3.24 -15.52 18.65
C VAL A 179 3.16 -14.06 19.05
N GLY A 180 2.16 -13.35 18.56
CA GLY A 180 1.95 -11.94 18.89
C GLY A 180 0.49 -11.65 19.19
N THR A 181 0.26 -10.67 20.07
CA THR A 181 -1.07 -10.11 20.35
C THR A 181 -0.96 -8.65 20.75
N GLY A 182 -2.01 -7.88 20.56
CA GLY A 182 -2.01 -6.48 20.97
C GLY A 182 -3.39 -5.85 20.95
N TYR A 183 -3.43 -4.65 21.52
CA TYR A 183 -4.61 -3.79 21.59
C TYR A 183 -4.24 -2.37 21.17
N ASP A 184 -5.09 -1.73 20.39
CA ASP A 184 -4.99 -0.32 20.03
C ASP A 184 -6.31 0.40 20.37
N SER A 185 -6.22 1.44 21.21
CA SER A 185 -7.38 2.24 21.57
C SER A 185 -7.85 3.20 20.49
N MET A 186 -7.08 3.39 19.41
CA MET A 186 -7.43 4.27 18.32
C MET A 186 -8.71 3.81 17.59
N ASP A 187 -8.90 2.51 17.51
CA ASP A 187 -10.04 1.86 16.85
C ASP A 187 -10.55 0.65 17.68
N ASN A 188 -10.24 0.63 18.99
CA ASN A 188 -10.56 -0.46 19.91
C ASN A 188 -10.15 -1.85 19.40
N SER A 189 -9.12 -1.91 18.55
CA SER A 189 -8.76 -3.15 17.89
C SER A 189 -7.94 -4.08 18.76
N TRP A 190 -8.21 -5.38 18.58
CA TRP A 190 -7.41 -6.49 19.08
C TRP A 190 -6.86 -7.28 17.92
N TYR A 191 -5.58 -7.61 17.97
CA TYR A 191 -4.99 -8.56 17.04
C TYR A 191 -4.32 -9.72 17.76
N GLY A 192 -4.24 -10.85 17.06
CA GLY A 192 -3.48 -12.01 17.48
C GLY A 192 -2.95 -12.75 16.26
N GLY A 193 -1.71 -13.22 16.33
CA GLY A 193 -1.08 -13.97 15.25
C GLY A 193 -0.12 -15.02 15.78
N ALA A 194 0.10 -16.05 15.00
CA ALA A 194 1.07 -17.09 15.25
C ALA A 194 1.75 -17.52 13.96
N ALA A 195 3.04 -17.74 14.02
CA ALA A 195 3.83 -18.33 12.96
C ALA A 195 4.68 -19.47 13.52
N VAL A 196 4.82 -20.55 12.76
CA VAL A 196 5.68 -21.69 13.10
C VAL A 196 6.42 -22.14 11.84
N ALA A 197 7.69 -22.44 11.99
CA ALA A 197 8.51 -23.02 10.94
C ALA A 197 9.20 -24.29 11.43
N LYS A 198 9.36 -25.23 10.53
CA LYS A 198 10.05 -26.50 10.77
C LYS A 198 10.93 -26.85 9.57
N ARG A 199 12.16 -27.29 9.87
CA ARG A 199 13.09 -27.84 8.89
C ARG A 199 13.27 -29.34 9.12
N VAL A 200 13.25 -30.09 8.04
CA VAL A 200 13.59 -31.51 8.01
C VAL A 200 14.57 -31.71 6.86
N GLU A 201 15.82 -32.02 7.18
CA GLU A 201 16.91 -32.07 6.21
C GLU A 201 16.99 -30.75 5.40
N ASN A 202 16.81 -30.84 4.09
CA ASN A 202 16.88 -29.70 3.15
C ASN A 202 15.50 -29.11 2.83
N THR A 203 14.44 -29.52 3.54
CA THR A 203 13.08 -29.03 3.35
C THR A 203 12.66 -28.23 4.55
N SER A 204 12.20 -26.99 4.35
CA SER A 204 11.65 -26.16 5.40
C SER A 204 10.22 -25.73 5.05
N ALA A 205 9.38 -25.63 6.06
CA ALA A 205 7.99 -25.17 5.91
C ALA A 205 7.67 -24.12 6.97
N LEU A 206 6.86 -23.15 6.58
CA LEU A 206 6.31 -22.09 7.46
C LEU A 206 4.80 -22.05 7.29
N PHE A 207 4.11 -21.92 8.42
CA PHE A 207 2.70 -21.56 8.47
C PHE A 207 2.50 -20.37 9.38
N LEU A 208 1.74 -19.36 8.92
CA LEU A 208 1.37 -18.19 9.69
C LEU A 208 -0.12 -17.94 9.54
N GLY A 209 -0.76 -17.58 10.65
CA GLY A 209 -2.13 -17.08 10.69
C GLY A 209 -2.24 -15.90 11.64
N SER A 210 -2.97 -14.87 11.23
CA SER A 210 -3.29 -13.72 12.06
C SER A 210 -4.74 -13.30 11.89
N TYR A 211 -5.26 -12.65 12.93
CA TYR A 211 -6.59 -12.10 12.99
C TYR A 211 -6.58 -10.76 13.71
N LYS A 212 -7.27 -9.78 13.16
CA LYS A 212 -7.51 -8.47 13.78
C LYS A 212 -9.00 -8.15 13.74
N LYS A 213 -9.52 -7.58 14.83
CA LYS A 213 -10.88 -7.06 14.91
C LYS A 213 -10.86 -5.70 15.59
N GLY A 214 -11.65 -4.74 15.09
CA GLY A 214 -11.76 -3.41 15.67
C GLY A 214 -13.06 -2.72 15.27
N ASP A 215 -13.19 -1.49 15.76
CA ASP A 215 -14.33 -0.62 15.54
C ASP A 215 -13.96 0.54 14.59
N GLU A 216 -14.74 1.61 14.58
CA GLU A 216 -14.38 2.84 13.86
C GLU A 216 -13.13 3.49 14.44
N ARG A 217 -12.36 4.12 13.55
CA ARG A 217 -11.24 4.97 13.97
C ARG A 217 -11.76 6.20 14.71
N ASP A 218 -11.20 6.46 15.86
CA ASP A 218 -11.53 7.63 16.68
C ASP A 218 -11.15 8.96 16.01
N ASN A 219 -11.77 10.04 16.45
CA ASN A 219 -11.47 11.42 16.09
C ASN A 219 -11.62 12.35 17.32
N LYS A 220 -11.66 13.66 17.14
CA LYS A 220 -11.86 14.62 18.23
C LYS A 220 -13.29 15.17 18.32
N GLY A 221 -14.20 14.64 17.50
CA GLY A 221 -15.61 15.02 17.55
C GLY A 221 -16.32 14.44 18.77
N ASP A 222 -17.24 15.21 19.38
CA ASP A 222 -17.97 14.85 20.58
C ASP A 222 -19.50 14.93 20.41
N VAL A 223 -19.97 15.37 19.24
CA VAL A 223 -21.41 15.46 18.95
C VAL A 223 -21.89 14.15 18.32
N GLY A 224 -22.62 13.37 19.10
CA GLY A 224 -23.24 12.12 18.66
C GLY A 224 -24.56 12.28 17.91
N GLY A 225 -25.33 11.20 17.82
CA GLY A 225 -26.65 11.19 17.19
C GLY A 225 -26.60 11.02 15.67
N TYR A 226 -27.59 11.59 14.97
CA TYR A 226 -27.81 11.44 13.54
C TYR A 226 -27.80 12.79 12.81
N GLY A 227 -27.38 12.79 11.54
CA GLY A 227 -27.41 13.96 10.67
C GLY A 227 -26.07 14.68 10.55
N ALA A 228 -26.03 15.69 9.69
CA ALA A 228 -24.83 16.41 9.29
C ALA A 228 -24.11 17.16 10.42
N THR A 229 -24.76 17.36 11.55
CA THR A 229 -24.17 17.98 12.75
C THR A 229 -23.39 16.99 13.62
N ARG A 230 -23.46 15.69 13.33
CA ARG A 230 -22.65 14.68 14.02
C ARG A 230 -21.17 14.93 13.75
N THR A 231 -20.38 15.01 14.81
CA THR A 231 -18.90 15.12 14.74
C THR A 231 -18.18 13.86 15.22
N GLU A 232 -18.83 13.00 16.04
CA GLU A 232 -18.32 11.65 16.30
C GLU A 232 -18.21 10.83 15.01
N PRO A 233 -17.28 9.89 14.89
CA PRO A 233 -17.18 8.99 13.74
C PRO A 233 -18.47 8.19 13.53
N ASN A 234 -18.76 7.81 12.30
CA ASN A 234 -19.81 6.83 12.04
C ASN A 234 -19.42 5.47 12.63
N PRO A 235 -20.28 4.83 13.45
CA PRO A 235 -19.97 3.55 14.03
C PRO A 235 -19.65 2.51 12.95
N ALA A 236 -18.59 1.77 13.18
CA ALA A 236 -18.16 0.70 12.29
C ALA A 236 -17.64 -0.48 13.09
N ASP A 237 -17.64 -1.64 12.47
CA ASP A 237 -16.90 -2.81 12.92
C ASP A 237 -16.15 -3.40 11.73
N TYR A 238 -14.97 -3.96 11.99
CA TYR A 238 -14.16 -4.61 10.96
C TYR A 238 -13.45 -5.83 11.49
N ASP A 239 -13.14 -6.75 10.57
CA ASP A 239 -12.23 -7.84 10.83
C ASP A 239 -11.25 -8.05 9.66
N GLN A 240 -10.07 -8.56 10.01
CA GLN A 240 -9.00 -8.88 9.08
C GLN A 240 -8.45 -10.26 9.36
N HIS A 241 -8.25 -11.04 8.31
CA HIS A 241 -7.61 -12.35 8.36
C HIS A 241 -6.42 -12.38 7.43
N ASN A 242 -5.32 -12.99 7.86
CA ASN A 242 -4.19 -13.26 7.00
C ASN A 242 -3.67 -14.68 7.23
N LEU A 243 -3.43 -15.40 6.15
CA LEU A 243 -2.84 -16.74 6.14
C LEU A 243 -1.66 -16.74 5.17
N LEU A 244 -0.55 -17.32 5.62
CA LEU A 244 0.66 -17.51 4.80
C LEU A 244 1.17 -18.92 5.03
N PHE A 245 1.40 -19.63 3.94
CA PHE A 245 2.10 -20.91 3.91
C PHE A 245 3.27 -20.83 2.96
N LYS A 246 4.44 -21.32 3.39
CA LYS A 246 5.62 -21.46 2.55
C LYS A 246 6.23 -22.85 2.73
N LEU A 247 6.66 -23.44 1.62
CA LEU A 247 7.49 -24.64 1.57
C LEU A 247 8.74 -24.30 0.77
N ARG A 248 9.92 -24.65 1.27
CA ARG A 248 11.21 -24.40 0.63
C ARG A 248 11.98 -25.71 0.59
N GLN A 249 12.57 -26.02 -0.55
CA GLN A 249 13.45 -27.17 -0.79
C GLN A 249 14.81 -26.63 -1.24
N ASP A 250 15.79 -26.72 -0.37
CA ASP A 250 17.19 -26.39 -0.68
C ASP A 250 17.89 -27.54 -1.37
N THR A 251 18.86 -27.21 -2.22
CA THR A 251 19.76 -28.18 -2.82
C THR A 251 21.22 -27.82 -2.52
N GLU A 252 22.12 -28.82 -2.58
CA GLU A 252 23.56 -28.61 -2.32
C GLU A 252 24.25 -27.71 -3.37
N LEU A 253 23.59 -27.42 -4.49
CA LEU A 253 24.11 -26.62 -5.60
C LEU A 253 23.63 -25.15 -5.58
N GLY A 254 23.03 -24.70 -4.47
CA GLY A 254 22.57 -23.32 -4.32
C GLY A 254 21.20 -23.03 -4.96
N HIS A 255 20.46 -24.05 -5.38
CA HIS A 255 19.10 -23.89 -5.88
C HIS A 255 18.10 -24.09 -4.75
N VAL A 256 17.12 -23.19 -4.63
CA VAL A 256 16.00 -23.28 -3.70
C VAL A 256 14.70 -23.25 -4.51
N PHE A 257 13.87 -24.27 -4.35
CA PHE A 257 12.54 -24.33 -4.94
C PHE A 257 11.50 -24.08 -3.86
N GLY A 258 10.50 -23.28 -4.17
CA GLY A 258 9.50 -22.86 -3.21
C GLY A 258 8.06 -23.00 -3.71
N LEU A 259 7.16 -23.19 -2.75
CA LEU A 259 5.73 -22.99 -2.92
C LEU A 259 5.29 -22.00 -1.86
N THR A 260 4.56 -20.95 -2.28
CA THR A 260 3.95 -19.98 -1.39
C THR A 260 2.46 -19.93 -1.64
N ALA A 261 1.66 -19.90 -0.58
CA ALA A 261 0.22 -19.67 -0.66
C ALA A 261 -0.18 -18.63 0.37
N GLU A 262 -0.94 -17.62 -0.05
CA GLU A 262 -1.39 -16.51 0.78
C GLU A 262 -2.86 -16.25 0.58
N ARG A 263 -3.53 -15.88 1.68
CA ARG A 263 -4.87 -15.32 1.69
C ARG A 263 -4.92 -14.15 2.65
N PHE A 264 -5.38 -13.01 2.17
CA PHE A 264 -5.73 -11.84 2.96
C PHE A 264 -7.21 -11.53 2.77
N ARG A 265 -7.90 -11.18 3.85
CA ARG A 265 -9.27 -10.70 3.82
C ARG A 265 -9.43 -9.58 4.86
N PHE A 266 -10.03 -8.49 4.45
CA PHE A 266 -10.46 -7.39 5.30
C PHE A 266 -11.93 -7.09 4.99
N GLU A 267 -12.78 -7.04 6.01
CA GLU A 267 -14.20 -6.71 5.90
C GLU A 267 -14.54 -5.64 6.93
N LYS A 268 -15.32 -4.63 6.52
CA LYS A 268 -15.75 -3.53 7.38
C LYS A 268 -17.19 -3.16 7.07
N ASP A 269 -18.02 -3.05 8.12
CA ASP A 269 -19.39 -2.52 8.05
C ASP A 269 -19.47 -1.20 8.81
N THR A 270 -20.18 -0.21 8.24
CA THR A 270 -20.32 1.14 8.81
C THR A 270 -21.78 1.58 8.82
N ASP A 271 -22.31 1.98 9.98
CA ASP A 271 -23.59 2.66 10.12
C ASP A 271 -23.41 4.16 9.81
N LEU A 272 -23.90 4.59 8.66
CA LEU A 272 -23.70 5.96 8.14
C LEU A 272 -24.63 6.98 8.85
N ARG A 273 -24.49 7.12 10.17
CA ARG A 273 -25.37 7.96 11.02
C ARG A 273 -25.39 9.42 10.60
N ARG A 274 -24.29 9.93 10.08
CA ARG A 274 -24.17 11.30 9.61
C ARG A 274 -25.10 11.60 8.43
N ASP A 275 -25.40 10.60 7.61
CA ASP A 275 -26.25 10.72 6.43
C ASP A 275 -27.74 10.42 6.74
N GLN A 276 -28.07 10.05 7.98
CA GLN A 276 -29.40 9.69 8.44
C GLN A 276 -30.04 10.85 9.21
N MET A 277 -31.30 11.15 8.89
CA MET A 277 -32.07 12.20 9.53
C MET A 277 -33.54 11.76 9.69
N LEU A 278 -34.23 12.23 10.75
CA LEU A 278 -35.63 11.86 11.03
C LEU A 278 -36.58 12.12 9.85
N THR A 279 -36.31 13.14 9.05
CA THR A 279 -37.10 13.55 7.88
C THR A 279 -36.35 13.43 6.56
N GLY A 280 -35.14 12.82 6.58
CA GLY A 280 -34.28 12.66 5.41
C GLY A 280 -34.67 11.48 4.53
N ASN A 281 -33.88 11.29 3.47
CA ASN A 281 -33.98 10.12 2.59
C ASN A 281 -33.64 8.83 3.34
N TYR A 282 -32.66 8.89 4.24
CA TYR A 282 -32.32 7.81 5.14
C TYR A 282 -32.69 8.19 6.57
N ARG A 283 -33.45 7.34 7.24
CA ARG A 283 -33.84 7.53 8.64
C ARG A 283 -32.91 6.74 9.57
N PRO A 284 -32.90 7.07 10.87
CA PRO A 284 -32.08 6.32 11.83
C PRO A 284 -32.22 4.80 11.71
N GLY A 285 -31.09 4.10 11.56
CA GLY A 285 -31.03 2.65 11.38
C GLY A 285 -31.38 2.15 9.97
N SER A 286 -31.39 3.03 8.96
CA SER A 286 -31.76 2.62 7.59
C SER A 286 -30.68 2.88 6.54
N HIS A 287 -29.42 3.09 6.93
CA HIS A 287 -28.35 3.37 5.98
C HIS A 287 -26.99 2.90 6.49
N SER A 288 -26.44 1.88 5.86
CA SER A 288 -25.11 1.37 6.13
C SER A 288 -24.36 1.08 4.83
N ASN A 289 -23.03 1.04 4.93
CA ASN A 289 -22.18 0.53 3.86
C ASN A 289 -21.22 -0.53 4.40
N GLY A 290 -20.77 -1.41 3.51
CA GLY A 290 -19.72 -2.39 3.78
C GLY A 290 -18.60 -2.29 2.76
N GLN A 291 -17.43 -2.73 3.17
CA GLN A 291 -16.22 -2.83 2.35
C GLN A 291 -15.61 -4.20 2.52
N LEU A 292 -15.15 -4.80 1.41
CA LEU A 292 -14.42 -6.05 1.41
C LEU A 292 -13.19 -5.94 0.51
N ASN A 293 -12.04 -6.31 1.04
CA ASN A 293 -10.81 -6.53 0.28
C ASN A 293 -10.38 -7.99 0.44
N GLU A 294 -10.22 -8.70 -0.65
CA GLU A 294 -9.64 -10.05 -0.64
C GLU A 294 -8.45 -10.12 -1.58
N ARG A 295 -7.43 -10.85 -1.16
CA ARG A 295 -6.31 -11.25 -2.00
C ARG A 295 -5.97 -12.71 -1.75
N ASP A 296 -5.95 -13.47 -2.83
CA ASP A 296 -5.50 -14.86 -2.86
C ASP A 296 -4.31 -14.96 -3.80
N ARG A 297 -3.25 -15.65 -3.39
CA ARG A 297 -2.06 -15.92 -4.21
C ARG A 297 -1.53 -17.33 -3.97
N VAL A 298 -1.13 -17.97 -5.04
CA VAL A 298 -0.31 -19.18 -5.02
C VAL A 298 0.85 -18.98 -5.97
N SER A 299 2.08 -19.24 -5.52
CA SER A 299 3.26 -19.12 -6.36
C SER A 299 4.20 -20.32 -6.24
N LEU A 300 4.90 -20.58 -7.32
CA LEU A 300 6.10 -21.42 -7.38
C LEU A 300 7.30 -20.47 -7.48
N ASP A 301 8.18 -20.56 -6.50
CA ASP A 301 9.31 -19.68 -6.34
C ASP A 301 10.61 -20.44 -6.63
N TYR A 302 11.55 -19.79 -7.28
CA TYR A 302 12.87 -20.32 -7.53
C TYR A 302 13.91 -19.27 -7.19
N PHE A 303 14.90 -19.69 -6.41
CA PHE A 303 16.04 -18.86 -6.04
C PHE A 303 17.31 -19.65 -6.35
N TYR A 304 18.31 -18.95 -6.86
CA TYR A 304 19.62 -19.51 -7.12
C TYR A 304 20.70 -18.54 -6.65
N GLU A 305 21.71 -19.06 -5.98
CA GLU A 305 22.91 -18.35 -5.64
C GLU A 305 24.08 -19.26 -5.91
N ALA A 306 24.97 -18.85 -6.81
CA ALA A 306 26.12 -19.67 -7.23
C ALA A 306 27.05 -19.97 -6.06
N PRO A 307 27.45 -21.24 -5.85
CA PRO A 307 28.42 -21.62 -4.83
C PRO A 307 29.83 -21.01 -5.07
N SER A 308 30.14 -20.65 -6.30
CA SER A 308 31.37 -19.99 -6.72
C SER A 308 31.11 -18.98 -7.83
N SER A 309 32.02 -18.01 -8.00
CA SER A 309 31.90 -16.94 -9.01
C SER A 309 32.38 -17.37 -10.42
N ASP A 310 32.64 -18.66 -10.66
CA ASP A 310 33.17 -19.14 -11.94
C ASP A 310 32.07 -19.46 -12.96
N GLY A 311 30.81 -19.30 -12.59
CA GLY A 311 29.63 -19.59 -13.42
C GLY A 311 29.24 -18.45 -14.33
N LEU A 312 28.39 -18.72 -15.33
CA LEU A 312 27.78 -17.69 -16.17
C LEU A 312 26.65 -16.92 -15.43
N VAL A 313 26.04 -17.53 -14.43
CA VAL A 313 24.96 -16.96 -13.62
C VAL A 313 25.37 -17.00 -12.16
N ASP A 314 25.43 -15.84 -11.50
CA ASP A 314 25.79 -15.72 -10.09
C ASP A 314 24.58 -15.82 -9.18
N ALA A 315 23.45 -15.23 -9.60
CA ALA A 315 22.19 -15.28 -8.88
C ALA A 315 21.01 -15.29 -9.83
N ALA A 316 19.90 -15.89 -9.43
CA ALA A 316 18.64 -15.79 -10.15
C ALA A 316 17.45 -15.87 -9.19
N GLU A 317 16.39 -15.20 -9.55
CA GLU A 317 15.09 -15.31 -8.90
C GLU A 317 14.01 -15.45 -9.97
N ALA A 318 13.02 -16.33 -9.73
CA ALA A 318 11.86 -16.45 -10.61
C ALA A 318 10.65 -16.88 -9.79
N THR A 319 9.52 -16.26 -10.09
CA THR A 319 8.22 -16.57 -9.47
C THR A 319 7.17 -16.74 -10.54
N LEU A 320 6.58 -17.93 -10.60
CA LEU A 320 5.38 -18.20 -11.39
C LEU A 320 4.20 -18.19 -10.42
N TYR A 321 3.20 -17.33 -10.67
CA TYR A 321 2.11 -17.14 -9.73
C TYR A 321 0.74 -17.08 -10.38
N TRP A 322 -0.25 -17.43 -9.62
CA TRP A 322 -1.65 -17.05 -9.79
C TRP A 322 -2.04 -16.11 -8.65
N GLN A 323 -2.72 -15.03 -8.97
CA GLN A 323 -3.33 -14.16 -7.96
C GLN A 323 -4.73 -13.73 -8.36
N ARG A 324 -5.53 -13.46 -7.34
CA ARG A 324 -6.85 -12.85 -7.41
C ARG A 324 -6.92 -11.73 -6.39
N GLN A 325 -7.41 -10.59 -6.80
CA GLN A 325 -7.65 -9.43 -5.95
C GLN A 325 -9.08 -8.94 -6.19
N LEU A 326 -9.85 -8.82 -5.11
CA LEU A 326 -11.23 -8.35 -5.12
C LEU A 326 -11.37 -7.14 -4.19
N ARG A 327 -12.02 -6.12 -4.70
CA ARG A 327 -12.57 -5.00 -3.93
C ARG A 327 -14.08 -4.97 -4.10
N GLN A 328 -14.82 -4.98 -2.98
CA GLN A 328 -16.27 -4.81 -2.97
C GLN A 328 -16.64 -3.65 -2.07
N ASP A 329 -17.51 -2.77 -2.55
CA ASP A 329 -18.24 -1.82 -1.73
C ASP A 329 -19.72 -2.12 -1.78
N SER A 330 -20.35 -2.18 -0.61
CA SER A 330 -21.76 -2.49 -0.48
C SER A 330 -22.52 -1.34 0.19
N GLN A 331 -23.83 -1.30 -0.09
CA GLN A 331 -24.76 -0.39 0.56
C GLN A 331 -26.03 -1.16 0.93
N ASP A 332 -26.44 -1.07 2.18
CA ASP A 332 -27.71 -1.60 2.67
C ASP A 332 -28.56 -0.45 3.22
N SER A 333 -29.67 -0.16 2.53
CA SER A 333 -30.45 1.03 2.84
C SER A 333 -31.94 0.84 2.64
N ILE A 334 -32.72 1.62 3.38
CA ILE A 334 -34.14 1.86 3.13
C ILE A 334 -34.32 3.36 2.91
N ARG A 335 -34.73 3.75 1.72
CA ARG A 335 -35.06 5.15 1.38
C ARG A 335 -36.49 5.49 1.79
N TRP A 336 -36.68 6.70 2.31
CA TRP A 336 -37.96 7.19 2.77
C TRP A 336 -38.49 8.40 1.97
N ALA A 337 -37.59 9.06 1.24
CA ALA A 337 -37.89 10.16 0.35
C ALA A 337 -37.29 9.89 -1.04
N SER A 338 -37.42 10.82 -1.97
CA SER A 338 -36.94 10.72 -3.36
C SER A 338 -37.48 9.48 -4.10
N VAL A 339 -36.92 8.29 -3.88
CA VAL A 339 -37.37 7.01 -4.41
C VAL A 339 -37.52 6.04 -3.24
N PRO A 340 -38.67 6.03 -2.51
CA PRO A 340 -38.83 5.22 -1.31
C PRO A 340 -38.76 3.73 -1.58
N GLY A 341 -38.18 2.98 -0.65
CA GLY A 341 -38.10 1.54 -0.69
C GLY A 341 -36.73 0.99 -0.37
N VAL A 342 -36.57 -0.33 -0.42
CA VAL A 342 -35.32 -1.03 -0.19
C VAL A 342 -34.33 -0.65 -1.28
N TYR A 343 -33.11 -0.35 -0.88
CA TYR A 343 -31.98 -0.10 -1.75
C TYR A 343 -30.75 -0.83 -1.22
N LYS A 344 -30.39 -1.93 -1.85
CA LYS A 344 -29.22 -2.72 -1.52
C LYS A 344 -28.36 -2.88 -2.76
N ARG A 345 -27.07 -2.70 -2.60
CA ARG A 345 -26.10 -2.80 -3.69
C ARG A 345 -24.79 -3.42 -3.20
N TRP A 346 -24.22 -4.29 -4.01
CA TRP A 346 -22.86 -4.80 -3.91
C TRP A 346 -22.18 -4.50 -5.23
N ASN A 347 -21.08 -3.80 -5.15
CA ASN A 347 -20.32 -3.37 -6.32
C ASN A 347 -18.93 -4.00 -6.25
N ASP A 348 -18.69 -4.96 -7.08
CA ASP A 348 -17.47 -5.77 -7.13
C ASP A 348 -16.59 -5.29 -8.27
N ILE A 349 -15.29 -5.16 -8.01
CA ILE A 349 -14.24 -5.06 -8.99
C ILE A 349 -13.14 -6.06 -8.65
N GLU A 350 -12.80 -6.90 -9.60
CA GLU A 350 -11.86 -8.00 -9.42
C GLU A 350 -10.83 -8.01 -10.54
N GLU A 351 -9.57 -8.30 -10.23
CA GLU A 351 -8.57 -8.73 -11.21
C GLU A 351 -7.98 -10.06 -10.77
N SER A 352 -7.99 -11.03 -11.69
CA SER A 352 -7.38 -12.35 -11.47
C SER A 352 -6.55 -12.77 -12.66
N GLY A 353 -5.45 -13.49 -12.42
CA GLY A 353 -4.58 -13.90 -13.53
C GLY A 353 -3.36 -14.70 -13.13
N PHE A 354 -2.60 -15.08 -14.14
CA PHE A 354 -1.32 -15.78 -14.02
C PHE A 354 -0.18 -14.84 -14.39
N GLY A 355 0.89 -14.89 -13.61
CA GLY A 355 2.07 -14.08 -13.88
C GLY A 355 3.36 -14.87 -13.72
N PHE A 356 4.37 -14.33 -14.34
CA PHE A 356 5.75 -14.75 -14.19
C PHE A 356 6.61 -13.49 -14.03
N ASN A 357 7.44 -13.45 -13.02
CA ASN A 357 8.51 -12.47 -12.92
C ASN A 357 9.81 -13.17 -12.58
N GLY A 358 10.91 -12.59 -13.00
CA GLY A 358 12.22 -13.13 -12.66
C GLY A 358 13.35 -12.36 -13.29
N PHE A 359 14.51 -12.56 -12.71
CA PHE A 359 15.79 -12.03 -13.21
C PHE A 359 16.93 -13.00 -12.93
N PHE A 360 18.04 -12.76 -13.61
CA PHE A 360 19.31 -13.35 -13.25
C PHE A 360 20.44 -12.31 -13.36
N ASP A 361 21.46 -12.50 -12.53
CA ASP A 361 22.67 -11.69 -12.48
C ASP A 361 23.86 -12.49 -13.00
N SER A 362 24.72 -11.84 -13.76
CA SER A 362 25.96 -12.40 -14.33
C SER A 362 27.11 -11.43 -14.12
N GLY A 363 28.11 -11.82 -13.32
CA GLY A 363 29.31 -11.05 -13.04
C GLY A 363 30.44 -11.40 -13.99
N PHE A 364 31.13 -10.39 -14.49
CA PHE A 364 32.36 -10.56 -15.30
C PHE A 364 33.23 -9.31 -15.24
N GLU A 365 34.47 -9.42 -15.73
CA GLU A 365 35.40 -8.30 -15.79
C GLU A 365 35.84 -8.02 -17.23
N THR A 366 35.90 -6.75 -17.60
CA THR A 366 36.47 -6.30 -18.89
C THR A 366 37.31 -5.04 -18.70
N GLY A 367 38.61 -5.09 -19.08
CA GLY A 367 39.46 -3.90 -19.12
C GLY A 367 39.62 -3.17 -17.78
N GLY A 368 39.52 -3.87 -16.65
CA GLY A 368 39.59 -3.28 -15.30
C GLY A 368 38.27 -2.71 -14.81
N VAL A 369 37.15 -3.00 -15.48
CA VAL A 369 35.76 -2.69 -15.04
C VAL A 369 35.14 -4.02 -14.62
N SER A 370 34.61 -4.05 -13.41
CA SER A 370 33.76 -5.15 -12.92
C SER A 370 32.30 -4.87 -13.30
N HIS A 371 31.68 -5.84 -13.95
CA HIS A 371 30.28 -5.76 -14.42
C HIS A 371 29.41 -6.72 -13.61
N VAL A 372 28.21 -6.30 -13.26
CA VAL A 372 27.12 -7.18 -12.86
C VAL A 372 25.94 -6.90 -13.77
N LEU A 373 25.78 -7.78 -14.74
CA LEU A 373 24.75 -7.67 -15.76
C LEU A 373 23.48 -8.40 -15.31
N THR A 374 22.39 -7.68 -15.20
CA THR A 374 21.06 -8.19 -14.83
C THR A 374 20.17 -8.25 -16.05
N PHE A 375 19.52 -9.38 -16.29
CA PHE A 375 18.41 -9.52 -17.24
C PHE A 375 17.16 -9.97 -16.51
N GLY A 376 16.02 -9.40 -16.85
CA GLY A 376 14.78 -9.83 -16.26
C GLY A 376 13.56 -9.61 -17.16
N THR A 377 12.46 -10.22 -16.73
CA THR A 377 11.16 -10.16 -17.42
C THR A 377 10.03 -10.26 -16.44
N ASP A 378 8.93 -9.53 -16.72
CA ASP A 378 7.67 -9.66 -16.01
C ASP A 378 6.55 -9.88 -17.04
N ILE A 379 5.70 -10.86 -16.77
CA ILE A 379 4.54 -11.20 -17.60
C ILE A 379 3.35 -11.33 -16.68
N PHE A 380 2.23 -10.71 -17.02
CA PHE A 380 0.96 -10.91 -16.33
C PHE A 380 -0.18 -10.95 -17.33
N ILE A 381 -0.90 -12.06 -17.32
CA ILE A 381 -2.09 -12.30 -18.15
C ILE A 381 -3.26 -12.39 -17.20
N SER A 382 -4.16 -11.42 -17.26
CA SER A 382 -5.24 -11.25 -16.29
C SER A 382 -6.57 -10.97 -16.96
N ARG A 383 -7.61 -11.11 -16.18
CA ARG A 383 -8.96 -10.65 -16.47
C ARG A 383 -9.42 -9.72 -15.37
N ALA A 384 -9.91 -8.55 -15.76
CA ALA A 384 -10.59 -7.60 -14.89
C ALA A 384 -12.09 -7.67 -15.13
N GLU A 385 -12.85 -7.79 -14.04
CA GLU A 385 -14.30 -7.94 -14.05
C GLU A 385 -14.94 -6.90 -13.11
N GLN A 386 -16.12 -6.40 -13.48
CA GLN A 386 -16.92 -5.53 -12.62
C GLN A 386 -18.37 -5.98 -12.66
N TYR A 387 -19.00 -6.06 -11.50
CA TYR A 387 -20.40 -6.40 -11.41
C TYR A 387 -21.09 -5.65 -10.27
N SER A 388 -22.29 -5.16 -10.54
CA SER A 388 -23.13 -4.52 -9.54
C SER A 388 -24.37 -5.36 -9.31
N ALA A 389 -24.38 -6.14 -8.22
CA ALA A 389 -25.55 -6.87 -7.76
C ALA A 389 -26.43 -5.99 -6.86
N GLY A 390 -27.73 -6.30 -6.75
CA GLY A 390 -28.55 -5.61 -5.77
C GLY A 390 -30.05 -5.77 -5.94
N VAL A 391 -30.75 -5.10 -5.03
CA VAL A 391 -32.20 -4.97 -5.01
C VAL A 391 -32.56 -3.50 -4.88
N ASP A 392 -33.39 -3.01 -5.79
CA ASP A 392 -33.89 -1.65 -5.74
C ASP A 392 -35.40 -1.65 -5.89
N SER A 393 -36.11 -1.24 -4.85
CA SER A 393 -37.55 -1.06 -4.85
C SER A 393 -37.91 0.30 -5.42
N CYS A 394 -38.19 0.36 -6.72
CA CYS A 394 -38.68 1.58 -7.36
C CYS A 394 -40.15 1.51 -7.60
N PRO A 395 -40.93 2.55 -7.16
CA PRO A 395 -42.34 2.63 -7.47
C PRO A 395 -42.57 2.77 -8.98
N ALA A 396 -43.47 1.95 -9.53
CA ALA A 396 -43.85 2.00 -10.94
C ALA A 396 -44.84 3.11 -11.27
N SER A 397 -45.26 3.94 -10.28
CA SER A 397 -46.35 4.91 -10.41
C SER A 397 -45.87 6.34 -10.20
N PRO A 398 -46.57 7.34 -10.79
CA PRO A 398 -46.31 8.75 -10.49
C PRO A 398 -46.24 9.04 -8.97
N PRO A 399 -45.39 9.99 -8.48
CA PRO A 399 -44.64 10.97 -9.28
C PRO A 399 -43.31 10.46 -9.88
N TYR A 400 -43.00 9.20 -9.71
CA TYR A 400 -41.71 8.61 -10.13
C TYR A 400 -41.74 8.24 -11.62
N THR A 401 -41.55 9.22 -12.48
CA THR A 401 -41.51 9.07 -13.93
C THR A 401 -40.13 9.38 -14.48
N GLY A 402 -39.84 9.01 -15.72
CA GLY A 402 -38.54 9.24 -16.35
C GLY A 402 -37.45 8.35 -15.78
N VAL A 403 -36.33 8.95 -15.47
CA VAL A 403 -35.11 8.25 -14.98
C VAL A 403 -35.36 7.36 -13.75
N TYR A 404 -36.22 7.83 -12.84
CA TYR A 404 -36.56 7.11 -11.58
C TYR A 404 -37.68 6.10 -11.75
N GLY A 405 -38.47 6.20 -12.80
CA GLY A 405 -39.68 5.40 -12.96
C GLY A 405 -39.52 3.92 -13.18
N ALA A 406 -38.34 3.52 -13.65
CA ALA A 406 -37.97 2.12 -13.91
C ALA A 406 -36.66 1.69 -13.20
N CYS A 407 -36.18 2.47 -12.23
CA CYS A 407 -34.88 2.27 -11.62
C CYS A 407 -33.70 2.19 -12.62
N GLY A 408 -33.89 2.63 -13.84
CA GLY A 408 -32.89 2.49 -14.91
C GLY A 408 -31.57 3.24 -14.66
N ASN A 409 -31.57 4.19 -13.72
CA ASN A 409 -30.36 4.93 -13.32
C ASN A 409 -29.57 4.26 -12.20
N LEU A 410 -30.05 3.17 -11.61
CA LEU A 410 -29.44 2.60 -10.41
C LEU A 410 -28.52 1.41 -10.67
N HIS A 411 -28.47 0.95 -11.90
CA HIS A 411 -27.48 -0.02 -12.42
C HIS A 411 -27.28 -1.22 -11.47
N THR A 412 -28.34 -1.95 -11.14
CA THR A 412 -28.28 -3.18 -10.36
C THR A 412 -28.39 -4.40 -11.25
N ASN A 413 -27.67 -5.46 -10.90
CA ASN A 413 -27.63 -6.74 -11.61
C ASN A 413 -27.14 -6.63 -13.06
N GLN A 414 -26.11 -5.80 -13.25
CA GLN A 414 -25.47 -5.55 -14.53
C GLN A 414 -23.99 -5.17 -14.31
N ALA A 415 -23.23 -5.13 -15.38
CA ALA A 415 -21.87 -4.62 -15.38
C ALA A 415 -21.83 -3.23 -16.04
N ASP A 416 -21.07 -2.31 -15.43
CA ASP A 416 -20.82 -0.98 -15.98
C ASP A 416 -19.54 -0.97 -16.88
N MET A 417 -18.83 -2.08 -16.92
CA MET A 417 -17.64 -2.32 -17.74
C MET A 417 -17.75 -3.72 -18.38
N PRO A 418 -17.30 -3.91 -19.64
CA PRO A 418 -17.10 -5.26 -20.16
C PRO A 418 -16.01 -5.97 -19.34
N ASP A 419 -15.97 -7.29 -19.35
CA ASP A 419 -14.79 -8.00 -18.86
C ASP A 419 -13.58 -7.62 -19.73
N VAL A 420 -12.41 -7.47 -19.15
CA VAL A 420 -11.21 -7.03 -19.88
C VAL A 420 -10.11 -8.06 -19.73
N ASP A 421 -9.85 -8.78 -20.82
CA ASP A 421 -8.66 -9.63 -20.92
C ASP A 421 -7.43 -8.75 -21.15
N SER A 422 -6.46 -8.83 -20.25
CA SER A 422 -5.26 -8.00 -20.24
C SER A 422 -4.00 -8.84 -20.36
N LYS A 423 -3.03 -8.35 -21.14
CA LYS A 423 -1.69 -8.92 -21.23
C LYS A 423 -0.69 -7.81 -20.99
N ARG A 424 0.19 -7.99 -20.02
CA ARG A 424 1.32 -7.10 -19.74
C ARG A 424 2.60 -7.92 -19.82
N MET A 425 3.57 -7.45 -20.62
CA MET A 425 4.85 -8.13 -20.82
C MET A 425 5.97 -7.12 -20.81
N SER A 426 7.07 -7.44 -20.18
CA SER A 426 8.22 -6.57 -20.11
C SER A 426 9.53 -7.34 -20.12
N PHE A 427 10.56 -6.67 -20.63
CA PHE A 427 11.95 -7.13 -20.61
C PHE A 427 12.84 -5.99 -20.16
N TYR A 428 13.80 -6.27 -19.29
CA TYR A 428 14.75 -5.27 -18.86
C TYR A 428 16.17 -5.81 -18.78
N VAL A 429 17.11 -4.89 -18.93
CA VAL A 429 18.53 -5.13 -18.78
C VAL A 429 19.15 -3.99 -17.99
N GLN A 430 20.07 -4.32 -17.10
CA GLN A 430 20.85 -3.38 -16.31
C GLN A 430 22.28 -3.88 -16.22
N ASP A 431 23.26 -2.98 -16.30
CA ASP A 431 24.67 -3.31 -16.06
C ASP A 431 25.24 -2.41 -14.95
N ARG A 432 25.60 -2.99 -13.81
CA ARG A 432 26.29 -2.27 -12.75
C ARG A 432 27.80 -2.39 -12.99
N MET A 433 28.41 -1.31 -13.48
CA MET A 433 29.80 -1.18 -13.84
C MET A 433 30.59 -0.50 -12.70
N SER A 434 31.52 -1.21 -12.06
CA SER A 434 32.44 -0.65 -11.06
C SER A 434 33.81 -0.48 -11.66
N PHE A 435 34.38 0.73 -11.58
CA PHE A 435 35.61 1.10 -12.28
C PHE A 435 36.86 0.97 -11.38
N GLY A 436 37.35 -0.25 -11.24
CA GLY A 436 38.53 -0.55 -10.43
C GLY A 436 38.44 0.03 -9.01
N ASP A 437 39.54 0.60 -8.52
CA ASP A 437 39.62 1.21 -7.19
C ASP A 437 39.23 2.70 -7.20
N SER A 438 38.52 3.19 -8.24
CA SER A 438 38.17 4.61 -8.37
C SER A 438 37.08 5.05 -7.45
N GLY A 439 36.31 4.12 -6.85
CA GLY A 439 35.09 4.39 -6.10
C GLY A 439 33.90 4.80 -6.99
N PHE A 440 34.06 4.82 -8.32
CA PHE A 440 33.00 5.19 -9.26
C PHE A 440 32.24 3.96 -9.75
N THR A 441 30.93 4.01 -9.68
CA THR A 441 30.01 2.98 -10.21
C THR A 441 28.98 3.67 -11.13
N LEU A 442 28.75 3.09 -12.30
CA LEU A 442 27.75 3.55 -13.26
C LEU A 442 26.78 2.42 -13.56
N THR A 443 25.49 2.69 -13.46
CA THR A 443 24.45 1.68 -13.70
C THR A 443 23.46 2.17 -14.75
N PRO A 444 23.71 1.96 -16.06
CA PRO A 444 22.70 2.10 -17.07
C PRO A 444 21.68 0.96 -16.99
N ALA A 445 20.41 1.27 -17.24
CA ALA A 445 19.35 0.30 -17.38
C ALA A 445 18.38 0.70 -18.47
N LEU A 446 17.73 -0.27 -19.07
CA LEU A 446 16.68 -0.08 -20.07
C LEU A 446 15.61 -1.14 -19.89
N ARG A 447 14.35 -0.73 -19.87
CA ARG A 447 13.19 -1.61 -19.85
C ARG A 447 12.26 -1.27 -21.01
N TYR A 448 11.69 -2.28 -21.58
CA TYR A 448 10.60 -2.21 -22.55
C TYR A 448 9.37 -2.89 -21.95
N ASP A 449 8.25 -2.20 -21.92
CA ASP A 449 6.94 -2.69 -21.48
C ASP A 449 5.95 -2.63 -22.63
N TRP A 450 5.13 -3.65 -22.76
CA TRP A 450 4.03 -3.74 -23.70
C TRP A 450 2.77 -4.20 -22.96
N PHE A 451 1.63 -3.58 -23.27
CA PHE A 451 0.34 -3.95 -22.73
C PHE A 451 -0.73 -4.00 -23.82
N ASP A 452 -1.75 -4.84 -23.59
CA ASP A 452 -2.89 -5.02 -24.48
C ASP A 452 -4.14 -5.36 -23.66
N HIS A 453 -5.20 -4.58 -23.83
CA HIS A 453 -6.49 -4.70 -23.17
C HIS A 453 -7.57 -5.01 -24.18
N HIS A 454 -8.25 -6.14 -24.04
CA HIS A 454 -9.25 -6.65 -24.93
C HIS A 454 -10.62 -6.75 -24.23
N PRO A 455 -11.58 -5.81 -24.47
CA PRO A 455 -12.88 -5.85 -23.85
C PRO A 455 -13.74 -6.99 -24.41
N GLN A 456 -14.40 -7.73 -23.51
CA GLN A 456 -15.29 -8.86 -23.82
C GLN A 456 -16.70 -8.50 -23.35
N ALA A 457 -17.63 -8.35 -24.29
CA ALA A 457 -19.02 -8.06 -23.95
C ALA A 457 -19.70 -9.28 -23.32
N THR A 458 -20.02 -9.18 -22.02
CA THR A 458 -20.76 -10.20 -21.28
C THR A 458 -22.25 -9.93 -21.29
N ALA A 459 -23.06 -10.92 -20.89
CA ALA A 459 -24.49 -10.74 -20.74
C ALA A 459 -24.85 -9.63 -19.72
N ALA A 460 -24.04 -9.51 -18.66
CA ALA A 460 -24.20 -8.46 -17.65
C ALA A 460 -23.95 -7.07 -18.21
N TYR A 461 -22.89 -6.90 -19.01
CA TYR A 461 -22.58 -5.66 -19.70
C TYR A 461 -23.63 -5.33 -20.77
N LEU A 462 -24.07 -6.30 -21.55
CA LEU A 462 -25.10 -6.12 -22.57
C LEU A 462 -26.48 -5.75 -21.95
N GLY A 463 -26.71 -6.13 -20.70
CA GLY A 463 -27.89 -5.74 -19.93
C GLY A 463 -27.91 -4.27 -19.47
N ASN A 464 -26.77 -3.57 -19.52
CA ASN A 464 -26.66 -2.16 -19.14
C ASN A 464 -27.22 -1.29 -20.26
N ALA A 465 -28.34 -0.60 -19.98
CA ALA A 465 -29.01 0.26 -20.96
C ALA A 465 -28.19 1.50 -21.37
N MET A 466 -27.19 1.89 -20.57
CA MET A 466 -26.34 3.05 -20.79
C MET A 466 -24.99 2.70 -21.41
N LYS A 467 -24.71 1.41 -21.60
CA LYS A 467 -23.46 0.96 -22.21
C LYS A 467 -23.30 1.58 -23.61
N PRO A 468 -22.09 1.97 -24.01
CA PRO A 468 -21.76 2.17 -25.40
C PRO A 468 -21.75 0.82 -26.15
N ASP A 469 -21.65 0.85 -27.46
CA ASP A 469 -21.26 -0.34 -28.21
C ASP A 469 -19.95 -0.88 -27.64
N THR A 470 -19.70 -2.19 -27.84
CA THR A 470 -18.46 -2.79 -27.32
C THR A 470 -17.26 -1.95 -27.73
N PRO A 471 -16.54 -1.37 -26.76
CA PRO A 471 -15.44 -0.46 -27.08
C PRO A 471 -14.29 -1.22 -27.77
N PRO A 472 -13.45 -0.52 -28.54
CA PRO A 472 -12.26 -1.13 -29.12
C PRO A 472 -11.26 -1.53 -28.06
N GLY A 473 -10.39 -2.48 -28.37
CA GLY A 473 -9.21 -2.79 -27.57
C GLY A 473 -8.27 -1.59 -27.46
N SER A 474 -7.46 -1.57 -26.41
CA SER A 474 -6.43 -0.55 -26.17
C SER A 474 -5.10 -1.23 -25.94
N SER A 475 -4.06 -0.82 -26.67
CA SER A 475 -2.71 -1.36 -26.51
C SER A 475 -1.68 -0.24 -26.59
N GLY A 476 -0.52 -0.47 -26.01
CA GLY A 476 0.57 0.48 -26.05
C GLY A 476 1.87 -0.13 -25.55
N ASP A 477 2.91 0.68 -25.62
CA ASP A 477 4.24 0.32 -25.14
C ASP A 477 4.94 1.52 -24.50
N ALA A 478 5.96 1.23 -23.71
CA ALA A 478 6.80 2.23 -23.10
C ALA A 478 8.25 1.77 -23.01
N TRP A 479 9.17 2.73 -23.14
CA TRP A 479 10.58 2.57 -22.88
C TRP A 479 10.96 3.33 -21.63
N SER A 480 11.59 2.67 -20.67
CA SER A 480 12.00 3.25 -19.37
C SER A 480 13.52 3.14 -19.21
N PRO A 481 14.28 4.09 -19.76
CA PRO A 481 15.72 4.19 -19.53
C PRO A 481 16.02 4.72 -18.14
N LYS A 482 17.19 4.32 -17.60
CA LYS A 482 17.77 4.82 -16.35
C LYS A 482 19.27 4.94 -16.50
N LEU A 483 19.83 5.93 -15.83
CA LEU A 483 21.26 6.08 -15.62
C LEU A 483 21.50 6.49 -14.17
N LEU A 484 22.12 5.61 -13.39
CA LEU A 484 22.54 5.89 -12.02
C LEU A 484 24.07 5.95 -11.98
N ALA A 485 24.61 7.03 -11.41
CA ALA A 485 26.02 7.19 -11.11
C ALA A 485 26.20 7.29 -9.60
N GLU A 486 27.13 6.54 -9.05
CA GLU A 486 27.53 6.56 -7.64
C GLU A 486 29.03 6.82 -7.54
N TYR A 487 29.43 7.62 -6.57
CA TYR A 487 30.84 7.90 -6.30
C TYR A 487 31.12 7.78 -4.81
N GLU A 488 31.86 6.76 -4.43
CA GLU A 488 32.33 6.52 -3.06
C GLU A 488 33.55 7.39 -2.80
N LEU A 489 33.34 8.49 -2.09
CA LEU A 489 34.42 9.40 -1.65
C LEU A 489 35.22 8.79 -0.49
N SER A 490 34.58 7.98 0.32
CA SER A 490 35.15 7.18 1.39
C SER A 490 34.21 6.02 1.72
N ASP A 491 34.63 5.08 2.56
CA ASP A 491 33.83 3.96 3.04
C ASP A 491 32.51 4.40 3.70
N THR A 492 32.43 5.64 4.15
CA THR A 492 31.28 6.21 4.86
C THR A 492 30.63 7.38 4.13
N PHE A 493 30.99 7.67 2.89
CA PHE A 493 30.41 8.80 2.15
C PHE A 493 30.31 8.51 0.65
N THR A 494 29.07 8.38 0.17
CA THR A 494 28.75 8.13 -1.24
C THR A 494 27.88 9.24 -1.79
N LEU A 495 28.30 9.85 -2.89
CA LEU A 495 27.45 10.72 -3.73
C LEU A 495 26.75 9.89 -4.77
N PHE A 496 25.53 10.27 -5.11
CA PHE A 496 24.80 9.64 -6.22
C PHE A 496 24.02 10.67 -7.05
N GLY A 497 23.80 10.29 -8.31
CA GLY A 497 22.91 10.99 -9.22
C GLY A 497 22.19 10.02 -10.13
N GLN A 498 20.88 10.13 -10.22
CA GLN A 498 20.03 9.29 -11.06
C GLN A 498 19.23 10.14 -12.03
N TRP A 499 19.17 9.70 -13.27
CA TRP A 499 18.16 10.06 -14.23
C TRP A 499 17.34 8.81 -14.57
N ALA A 500 16.01 8.90 -14.47
CA ALA A 500 15.15 7.77 -14.81
C ALA A 500 13.81 8.23 -15.37
N MET A 501 13.22 7.39 -16.20
CA MET A 501 11.86 7.53 -16.69
C MET A 501 10.96 6.50 -16.04
N GLY A 502 9.70 6.90 -15.81
CA GLY A 502 8.65 6.02 -15.36
C GLY A 502 7.42 6.12 -16.26
N PHE A 503 6.58 5.11 -16.22
CA PHE A 503 5.31 5.10 -16.90
C PHE A 503 4.22 4.41 -16.09
N ARG A 504 2.96 4.63 -16.49
CA ARG A 504 1.78 3.94 -16.02
C ARG A 504 0.82 3.70 -17.18
N SER A 505 0.40 2.46 -17.36
CA SER A 505 -0.65 2.12 -18.33
C SER A 505 -2.04 2.57 -17.82
N PRO A 506 -2.99 2.91 -18.72
CA PRO A 506 -4.38 3.12 -18.33
C PRO A 506 -4.98 1.84 -17.75
N THR A 507 -5.84 1.97 -16.73
CA THR A 507 -6.57 0.83 -16.15
C THR A 507 -7.78 0.44 -16.97
N ALA A 508 -8.27 -0.79 -16.82
CA ALA A 508 -9.49 -1.26 -17.47
C ALA A 508 -10.70 -0.34 -17.17
N SER A 509 -10.80 0.16 -15.94
CA SER A 509 -11.86 1.06 -15.51
C SER A 509 -11.76 2.44 -16.18
N GLU A 510 -10.56 3.01 -16.32
CA GLU A 510 -10.35 4.28 -17.04
C GLU A 510 -10.68 4.14 -18.54
N LEU A 511 -10.42 2.98 -19.11
CA LEU A 511 -10.69 2.72 -20.52
C LEU A 511 -12.16 2.47 -20.85
N TYR A 512 -12.88 1.73 -19.97
CA TYR A 512 -14.14 1.09 -20.38
C TYR A 512 -15.34 1.30 -19.47
N MET A 513 -15.17 1.85 -18.27
CA MET A 513 -16.27 2.02 -17.31
C MET A 513 -17.29 3.04 -17.82
N THR A 514 -18.60 2.69 -17.79
CA THR A 514 -19.67 3.62 -18.15
C THR A 514 -20.81 3.51 -17.15
N PHE A 515 -21.11 4.62 -16.47
CA PHE A 515 -22.14 4.71 -15.45
C PHE A 515 -22.86 6.05 -15.48
N GLY A 516 -24.16 6.02 -15.29
CA GLY A 516 -25.01 7.19 -15.24
C GLY A 516 -26.30 7.01 -16.02
N ALA A 517 -27.12 8.05 -16.09
CA ALA A 517 -28.36 8.03 -16.88
C ALA A 517 -28.84 9.44 -17.22
N PRO A 518 -29.63 9.62 -18.31
CA PRO A 518 -30.29 10.88 -18.61
C PRO A 518 -31.04 11.46 -17.41
N GLY A 519 -30.91 12.76 -17.18
CA GLY A 519 -31.46 13.44 -16.00
C GLY A 519 -30.60 13.39 -14.76
N THR A 520 -29.51 12.63 -14.77
CA THR A 520 -28.48 12.59 -13.72
C THR A 520 -27.14 13.03 -14.32
N TYR A 521 -26.12 12.21 -14.21
CA TYR A 521 -24.80 12.42 -14.81
C TYR A 521 -24.43 11.22 -15.68
N LEU A 522 -23.38 11.38 -16.49
CA LEU A 522 -22.76 10.28 -17.20
C LEU A 522 -21.24 10.32 -16.97
N ARG A 523 -20.69 9.22 -16.49
CA ARG A 523 -19.25 8.95 -16.52
C ARG A 523 -18.99 7.88 -17.56
N THR A 524 -18.04 8.10 -18.45
CA THR A 524 -17.72 7.15 -19.53
C THR A 524 -16.22 7.00 -19.64
N GLY A 525 -15.75 5.77 -19.88
CA GLY A 525 -14.36 5.47 -20.12
C GLY A 525 -13.83 6.08 -21.44
N ASN A 526 -12.53 5.98 -21.63
CA ASN A 526 -11.87 6.46 -22.83
C ASN A 526 -10.85 5.43 -23.34
N PRO A 527 -11.18 4.61 -24.36
CA PRO A 527 -10.28 3.57 -24.86
C PRO A 527 -9.07 4.11 -25.61
N TYR A 528 -8.98 5.44 -25.81
CA TYR A 528 -7.89 6.12 -26.52
C TYR A 528 -6.90 6.82 -25.58
N LEU A 529 -6.89 6.45 -24.31
CA LEU A 529 -5.93 6.99 -23.35
C LEU A 529 -4.52 6.51 -23.68
N GLU A 530 -3.58 7.45 -23.60
CA GLU A 530 -2.15 7.19 -23.68
C GLU A 530 -1.59 6.92 -22.28
N PRO A 531 -0.48 6.17 -22.14
CA PRO A 531 0.22 6.02 -20.89
C PRO A 531 0.64 7.35 -20.26
N GLU A 532 0.56 7.44 -18.94
CA GLU A 532 1.22 8.51 -18.19
C GLU A 532 2.72 8.26 -18.19
N THR A 533 3.51 9.31 -18.29
CA THR A 533 4.97 9.20 -18.27
C THR A 533 5.61 10.23 -17.34
N SER A 534 6.75 9.86 -16.77
CA SER A 534 7.58 10.75 -15.95
C SER A 534 9.02 10.79 -16.45
N ASN A 535 9.70 11.90 -16.17
CA ASN A 535 11.12 12.11 -16.42
C ASN A 535 11.71 12.78 -15.17
N GLY A 536 12.49 12.04 -14.40
CA GLY A 536 12.97 12.41 -13.09
C GLY A 536 14.48 12.48 -12.99
N PHE A 537 14.94 13.39 -12.13
CA PHE A 537 16.33 13.54 -11.69
C PHE A 537 16.37 13.52 -10.17
N ASP A 538 17.23 12.67 -9.60
CA ASP A 538 17.52 12.59 -8.18
C ASP A 538 19.03 12.77 -8.00
N VAL A 539 19.45 13.64 -7.06
CA VAL A 539 20.85 13.83 -6.69
C VAL A 539 20.95 13.85 -5.18
N GLY A 540 21.91 13.13 -4.64
CA GLY A 540 22.01 13.05 -3.20
C GLY A 540 23.32 12.47 -2.69
N ALA A 541 23.35 12.30 -1.38
CA ALA A 541 24.45 11.69 -0.66
C ALA A 541 23.93 10.70 0.39
N ARG A 542 24.66 9.62 0.59
CA ARG A 542 24.59 8.77 1.77
C ARG A 542 25.86 8.93 2.58
N PHE A 543 25.73 9.02 3.88
CA PHE A 543 26.86 9.24 4.77
C PHE A 543 26.74 8.42 6.05
N GLY A 544 27.92 8.09 6.60
CA GLY A 544 28.04 7.44 7.90
C GLY A 544 27.88 5.92 7.86
N ASP A 545 27.56 5.38 9.02
CA ASP A 545 27.46 3.96 9.31
C ASP A 545 26.25 3.67 10.23
N SER A 546 26.21 2.50 10.89
CA SER A 546 25.14 2.12 11.82
C SER A 546 25.04 3.01 13.07
N ASP A 547 26.11 3.69 13.48
CA ASP A 547 26.14 4.52 14.67
C ASP A 547 25.87 5.99 14.39
N PHE A 548 26.32 6.49 13.25
CA PHE A 548 26.00 7.83 12.76
C PHE A 548 25.90 7.80 11.25
N GLY A 549 24.71 8.00 10.73
CA GLY A 549 24.53 7.97 9.29
C GLY A 549 23.24 8.64 8.84
N GLY A 550 23.07 8.63 7.53
CA GLY A 550 21.86 9.20 6.92
C GLY A 550 21.96 9.36 5.42
N SER A 551 20.94 9.99 4.87
CA SER A 551 20.83 10.33 3.45
C SER A 551 20.21 11.71 3.26
N LEU A 552 20.62 12.36 2.18
CA LEU A 552 20.03 13.61 1.70
C LEU A 552 19.80 13.47 0.21
N THR A 553 18.56 13.73 -0.25
CA THR A 553 18.18 13.61 -1.65
C THR A 553 17.43 14.87 -2.09
N PHE A 554 17.82 15.43 -3.22
CA PHE A 554 17.08 16.45 -3.95
C PHE A 554 16.49 15.77 -5.18
N PHE A 555 15.23 16.03 -5.49
CA PHE A 555 14.55 15.44 -6.64
C PHE A 555 13.78 16.50 -7.44
N TYR A 556 13.66 16.23 -8.75
CA TYR A 556 12.85 17.01 -9.68
C TYR A 556 12.29 16.07 -10.74
N THR A 557 10.97 15.99 -10.87
CA THR A 557 10.30 15.13 -11.84
C THR A 557 9.23 15.88 -12.61
N ARG A 558 9.22 15.71 -13.92
CA ARG A 558 8.14 16.17 -14.81
C ARG A 558 7.28 15.01 -15.25
N TYR A 559 5.97 15.24 -15.24
CA TYR A 559 4.94 14.29 -15.62
C TYR A 559 4.21 14.80 -16.86
N LYS A 560 3.81 13.86 -17.73
CA LYS A 560 3.02 14.11 -18.93
C LYS A 560 1.88 13.12 -19.00
N ASN A 561 0.81 13.54 -19.67
CA ASN A 561 -0.36 12.71 -19.96
C ASN A 561 -1.06 12.20 -18.71
N PHE A 562 -1.04 12.94 -17.60
CA PHE A 562 -1.83 12.54 -16.43
C PHE A 562 -3.26 12.28 -16.83
N ILE A 563 -3.78 11.13 -16.40
CA ILE A 563 -5.17 10.74 -16.62
C ILE A 563 -6.01 11.34 -15.51
N GLU A 564 -6.86 12.29 -15.88
CA GLU A 564 -7.76 13.00 -14.98
C GLU A 564 -9.19 12.99 -15.55
N ASN A 565 -10.18 12.90 -14.66
CA ASN A 565 -11.58 13.02 -15.05
C ASN A 565 -11.92 14.48 -15.37
N ARG A 566 -12.42 14.74 -16.57
CA ARG A 566 -12.80 16.06 -17.03
C ARG A 566 -14.25 16.08 -17.55
N ASN A 567 -14.95 17.16 -17.26
CA ASN A 567 -16.26 17.40 -17.83
C ASN A 567 -16.15 17.73 -19.32
N LEU A 568 -16.92 17.03 -20.16
CA LEU A 568 -16.97 17.25 -21.59
C LEU A 568 -17.88 18.45 -21.94
N THR A 569 -17.41 19.28 -22.86
CA THR A 569 -18.24 20.28 -23.52
C THR A 569 -19.30 19.61 -24.41
N ALA A 570 -20.37 20.34 -24.78
CA ALA A 570 -21.41 19.81 -25.67
C ALA A 570 -20.85 19.35 -27.03
N ALA A 571 -19.85 20.04 -27.57
CA ALA A 571 -19.19 19.66 -28.82
C ALA A 571 -18.43 18.33 -28.69
N GLU A 572 -17.72 18.13 -27.57
CA GLU A 572 -16.99 16.88 -27.29
C GLU A 572 -17.94 15.72 -27.02
N GLN A 573 -19.11 15.98 -26.39
CA GLN A 573 -20.16 14.97 -26.21
C GLN A 573 -20.68 14.49 -27.57
N ILE A 574 -21.02 15.41 -28.47
CA ILE A 574 -21.46 15.08 -29.85
C ILE A 574 -20.40 14.27 -30.59
N ALA A 575 -19.14 14.67 -30.50
CA ALA A 575 -18.02 13.95 -31.14
C ALA A 575 -17.87 12.50 -30.66
N ARG A 576 -18.36 12.20 -29.45
CA ARG A 576 -18.39 10.87 -28.84
C ARG A 576 -19.73 10.13 -28.98
N GLY A 577 -20.66 10.69 -29.73
CA GLY A 577 -21.99 10.11 -29.92
C GLY A 577 -22.92 10.27 -28.72
N ILE A 578 -22.60 11.15 -27.77
CA ILE A 578 -23.41 11.44 -26.61
C ILE A 578 -24.30 12.65 -26.93
N ASP A 579 -25.62 12.49 -26.75
CA ASP A 579 -26.59 13.57 -26.98
C ASP A 579 -26.57 14.59 -25.83
N PRO A 580 -26.11 15.84 -26.02
CA PRO A 580 -26.15 16.85 -24.98
C PRO A 580 -27.57 17.23 -24.52
N SER A 581 -28.60 16.95 -25.34
CA SER A 581 -30.01 17.22 -25.00
C SER A 581 -30.62 16.14 -24.11
N ALA A 582 -29.93 15.04 -23.85
CA ALA A 582 -30.39 13.96 -22.95
C ALA A 582 -30.55 14.41 -21.49
N GLY A 583 -30.15 15.63 -21.15
CA GLY A 583 -30.37 16.23 -19.83
C GLY A 583 -29.39 15.77 -18.75
N TYR A 584 -28.17 15.37 -19.12
CA TYR A 584 -27.12 15.12 -18.14
C TYR A 584 -26.72 16.41 -17.43
N MET A 585 -26.59 16.36 -16.09
CA MET A 585 -26.05 17.46 -15.28
C MET A 585 -24.59 17.74 -15.64
N PHE A 586 -23.84 16.68 -15.91
CA PHE A 586 -22.49 16.70 -16.48
C PHE A 586 -22.19 15.36 -17.16
N VAL A 587 -21.29 15.41 -18.14
CA VAL A 587 -20.69 14.22 -18.73
C VAL A 587 -19.19 14.26 -18.48
N GLN A 588 -18.65 13.23 -17.83
CA GLN A 588 -17.26 13.16 -17.40
C GLN A 588 -16.55 11.97 -18.02
N THR A 589 -15.31 12.16 -18.45
CA THR A 589 -14.47 11.12 -19.01
C THR A 589 -13.01 11.30 -18.59
N PRO A 590 -12.24 10.23 -18.40
CA PRO A 590 -10.80 10.34 -18.22
C PRO A 590 -10.14 10.79 -19.53
N VAL A 591 -9.19 11.71 -19.43
CA VAL A 591 -8.44 12.28 -20.54
C VAL A 591 -6.99 12.53 -20.11
N ASN A 592 -6.05 12.46 -21.05
CA ASN A 592 -4.66 12.85 -20.85
C ASN A 592 -4.55 14.38 -20.94
N VAL A 593 -4.64 15.07 -19.83
CA VAL A 593 -4.79 16.55 -19.85
C VAL A 593 -3.61 17.31 -19.33
N SER A 594 -2.92 16.82 -18.31
CA SER A 594 -2.05 17.71 -17.57
C SER A 594 -0.57 17.37 -17.72
N ARG A 595 0.21 18.44 -17.67
CA ARG A 595 1.63 18.36 -17.32
C ARG A 595 1.74 18.81 -15.88
N ALA A 596 2.49 18.08 -15.10
CA ALA A 596 2.80 18.48 -13.73
C ALA A 596 4.31 18.42 -13.53
N GLU A 597 4.77 19.16 -12.55
CA GLU A 597 6.12 19.00 -12.02
C GLU A 597 6.06 18.88 -10.50
N ILE A 598 6.91 18.00 -9.96
CA ILE A 598 7.08 17.85 -8.52
C ILE A 598 8.57 17.86 -8.22
N TYR A 599 8.97 18.67 -7.24
CA TYR A 599 10.35 18.74 -6.77
C TYR A 599 10.39 18.83 -5.25
N GLY A 600 11.52 18.48 -4.68
CA GLY A 600 11.65 18.51 -3.24
C GLY A 600 12.97 18.03 -2.69
N ILE A 601 12.95 17.81 -1.38
CA ILE A 601 14.10 17.38 -0.60
C ILE A 601 13.64 16.34 0.43
N GLU A 602 14.42 15.30 0.60
CA GLU A 602 14.24 14.26 1.60
C GLU A 602 15.54 14.13 2.40
N LEU A 603 15.43 14.07 3.72
CA LEU A 603 16.53 13.89 4.66
C LEU A 603 16.16 12.78 5.64
N ALA A 604 17.09 11.86 5.87
CA ALA A 604 17.05 10.93 7.00
C ALA A 604 18.43 10.95 7.67
N ALA A 605 18.47 11.00 9.00
CA ALA A 605 19.70 10.95 9.77
C ALA A 605 19.47 10.24 11.10
N HIS A 606 20.46 9.51 11.56
CA HIS A 606 20.45 8.86 12.86
C HIS A 606 21.81 8.98 13.57
N LYS A 607 21.76 8.95 14.88
CA LYS A 607 22.94 8.82 15.75
C LYS A 607 22.64 7.90 16.90
N ARG A 608 23.46 6.90 17.09
CA ARG A 608 23.50 6.02 18.26
C ARG A 608 24.74 6.36 19.09
N PHE A 609 24.57 6.47 20.38
CA PHE A 609 25.67 6.78 21.31
C PHE A 609 26.00 5.55 22.14
N ASP A 610 27.26 5.37 22.51
CA ASP A 610 27.74 4.23 23.31
C ASP A 610 27.08 4.06 24.68
N ASN A 611 26.48 5.15 25.20
CA ASN A 611 25.77 5.17 26.47
C ASN A 611 24.30 4.79 26.37
N GLY A 612 23.81 4.29 25.22
CA GLY A 612 22.44 3.83 25.00
C GLY A 612 21.50 4.90 24.47
N PHE A 613 21.89 6.18 24.42
CA PHE A 613 21.06 7.20 23.76
C PHE A 613 21.09 7.01 22.24
N ASN A 614 19.95 7.28 21.61
CA ASN A 614 19.85 7.36 20.17
C ASN A 614 19.00 8.58 19.76
N MET A 615 19.28 9.07 18.57
CA MET A 615 18.53 10.18 17.96
C MET A 615 18.28 9.85 16.49
N ARG A 616 17.13 10.25 16.00
CA ARG A 616 16.83 10.22 14.57
C ARG A 616 16.10 11.49 14.14
N ALA A 617 16.33 11.87 12.91
CA ALA A 617 15.64 12.98 12.28
C ALA A 617 15.27 12.61 10.85
N GLY A 618 14.09 12.98 10.43
CA GLY A 618 13.64 12.81 9.07
C GLY A 618 12.90 14.06 8.60
N LEU A 619 12.99 14.37 7.31
CA LEU A 619 12.31 15.49 6.70
C LEU A 619 11.92 15.10 5.28
N ALA A 620 10.67 15.39 4.91
CA ALA A 620 10.18 15.27 3.56
C ALA A 620 9.47 16.56 3.16
N TYR A 621 9.96 17.17 2.11
CA TYR A 621 9.37 18.35 1.49
C TYR A 621 9.16 18.06 0.01
N ALA A 622 7.96 18.32 -0.47
CA ALA A 622 7.63 18.27 -1.88
C ALA A 622 6.76 19.47 -2.26
N ARG A 623 6.95 19.98 -3.46
CA ARG A 623 6.08 20.99 -4.05
C ARG A 623 5.70 20.51 -5.46
N GLY A 624 4.42 20.37 -5.71
CA GLY A 624 3.88 19.94 -6.98
C GLY A 624 2.96 20.98 -7.60
N THR A 625 3.14 21.26 -8.89
CA THR A 625 2.37 22.25 -9.62
C THR A 625 1.76 21.63 -10.87
N ASN A 626 0.47 21.84 -11.08
CA ASN A 626 -0.19 21.59 -12.36
C ASN A 626 0.18 22.71 -13.33
N LEU A 627 0.98 22.41 -14.35
CA LEU A 627 1.50 23.40 -15.30
C LEU A 627 0.42 23.95 -16.28
N GLY A 628 -0.79 23.39 -16.26
CA GLY A 628 -1.92 23.89 -17.04
C GLY A 628 -2.75 24.94 -16.30
N THR A 629 -2.86 24.83 -14.97
CA THR A 629 -3.69 25.71 -14.13
C THR A 629 -2.88 26.61 -13.21
N ASP A 630 -1.59 26.35 -13.08
CA ASP A 630 -0.65 27.03 -12.16
C ASP A 630 -1.04 26.88 -10.67
N GLN A 631 -1.81 25.83 -10.34
CA GLN A 631 -2.20 25.50 -8.97
C GLN A 631 -1.32 24.41 -8.39
N LEU A 632 -1.09 24.46 -7.08
CA LEU A 632 -0.43 23.38 -6.35
C LEU A 632 -1.32 22.14 -6.33
N LEU A 633 -0.72 20.98 -6.52
CA LEU A 633 -1.41 19.70 -6.48
C LEU A 633 -1.89 19.38 -5.06
N ALA A 634 -3.16 19.07 -4.89
CA ALA A 634 -3.73 18.70 -3.60
C ALA A 634 -3.22 17.36 -3.06
N SER A 635 -2.70 16.49 -3.95
CA SER A 635 -2.13 15.20 -3.58
C SER A 635 -0.71 15.29 -3.02
N VAL A 636 -0.03 16.43 -3.16
CA VAL A 636 1.33 16.62 -2.59
C VAL A 636 1.21 17.01 -1.12
N PRO A 637 1.74 16.18 -0.20
CA PRO A 637 1.66 16.45 1.23
C PRO A 637 2.48 17.70 1.58
N PRO A 638 2.06 18.46 2.61
CA PRO A 638 2.85 19.55 3.16
C PRO A 638 4.20 19.07 3.71
N LEU A 639 5.14 20.00 3.95
CA LEU A 639 6.39 19.70 4.64
C LEU A 639 6.13 18.94 5.94
N LYS A 640 6.78 17.78 6.08
CA LYS A 640 6.72 16.93 7.26
C LYS A 640 8.10 16.65 7.79
N GLY A 641 8.28 16.84 9.09
CA GLY A 641 9.51 16.52 9.79
C GLY A 641 9.26 15.67 11.03
N ILE A 642 10.19 14.79 11.32
CA ILE A 642 10.21 13.97 12.55
C ILE A 642 11.53 14.15 13.28
N ILE A 643 11.49 14.16 14.60
CA ILE A 643 12.67 14.11 15.48
C ILE A 643 12.37 13.11 16.60
N GLY A 644 13.14 12.04 16.65
CA GLY A 644 13.06 11.02 17.69
C GLY A 644 14.27 11.08 18.60
N VAL A 645 14.05 10.90 19.90
CA VAL A 645 15.10 10.74 20.92
C VAL A 645 14.76 9.53 21.74
N GLY A 646 15.66 8.57 21.77
CA GLY A 646 15.48 7.32 22.50
C GLY A 646 16.63 7.00 23.43
N TYR A 647 16.34 6.12 24.36
CA TYR A 647 17.32 5.45 25.20
C TYR A 647 17.04 3.96 25.18
N GLU A 648 18.04 3.16 24.84
CA GLU A 648 17.94 1.71 24.74
C GLU A 648 19.04 1.03 25.55
N THR A 649 18.66 -0.04 26.22
CA THR A 649 19.52 -1.05 26.83
C THR A 649 19.31 -2.39 26.15
N GLU A 650 19.98 -3.44 26.60
CA GLU A 650 19.73 -4.79 26.10
C GLU A 650 18.34 -5.33 26.46
N ALA A 651 17.73 -4.85 27.54
CA ALA A 651 16.49 -5.38 28.08
C ALA A 651 15.28 -4.45 27.92
N TRP A 652 15.47 -3.16 27.68
CA TRP A 652 14.38 -2.20 27.53
C TRP A 652 14.81 -0.95 26.79
N GLY A 653 13.83 -0.28 26.19
CA GLY A 653 14.06 1.01 25.55
C GLY A 653 12.82 1.91 25.63
N VAL A 654 13.06 3.21 25.53
CA VAL A 654 12.04 4.25 25.46
C VAL A 654 12.37 5.22 24.34
N ASP A 655 11.36 5.71 23.65
CA ASP A 655 11.49 6.61 22.50
C ASP A 655 10.44 7.72 22.57
N LEU A 656 10.88 8.97 22.47
CA LEU A 656 10.03 10.15 22.32
C LEU A 656 10.17 10.66 20.90
N LEU A 657 9.09 10.70 20.17
CA LEU A 657 9.01 11.19 18.80
C LEU A 657 8.20 12.48 18.73
N TRP A 658 8.75 13.49 18.11
CA TRP A 658 8.01 14.66 17.65
C TRP A 658 7.77 14.58 16.15
N THR A 659 6.52 14.80 15.72
CA THR A 659 6.14 14.93 14.32
C THR A 659 5.57 16.32 14.09
N GLY A 660 6.16 17.08 13.17
CA GLY A 660 5.70 18.40 12.74
C GLY A 660 5.28 18.39 11.27
N VAL A 661 4.14 18.99 10.98
CA VAL A 661 3.59 19.09 9.61
C VAL A 661 3.16 20.53 9.37
N GLU A 662 3.54 21.08 8.23
CA GLU A 662 3.14 22.42 7.79
C GLU A 662 1.66 22.46 7.38
N GLY A 663 1.04 23.64 7.41
CA GLY A 663 -0.31 23.83 6.90
C GLY A 663 -0.37 23.80 5.36
N VAL A 664 -1.54 23.51 4.82
CA VAL A 664 -1.76 23.54 3.37
C VAL A 664 -1.68 24.95 2.82
N ASP A 665 -0.89 25.14 1.78
CA ASP A 665 -0.73 26.41 1.07
C ASP A 665 -2.04 26.87 0.42
N ASP A 666 -2.32 28.17 0.45
CA ASP A 666 -3.53 28.74 -0.14
C ASP A 666 -3.61 28.58 -1.67
N GLN A 667 -2.49 28.36 -2.34
CA GLN A 667 -2.42 28.08 -3.78
C GLN A 667 -2.78 26.62 -4.13
N SER A 668 -2.85 25.73 -3.13
CA SER A 668 -3.24 24.33 -3.37
C SER A 668 -4.66 24.22 -3.92
N ALA A 669 -4.89 23.22 -4.77
CA ALA A 669 -6.21 22.84 -5.26
C ALA A 669 -7.10 22.18 -4.19
N ALA A 670 -6.58 21.86 -3.01
CA ALA A 670 -7.35 21.27 -1.91
C ALA A 670 -8.52 22.16 -1.48
N SER A 671 -9.69 21.54 -1.27
CA SER A 671 -10.90 22.27 -0.86
C SER A 671 -10.82 22.76 0.59
N PHE A 672 -10.25 21.97 1.48
CA PHE A 672 -9.99 22.33 2.88
C PHE A 672 -8.50 22.63 3.08
N LYS A 673 -8.21 23.77 3.71
CA LYS A 673 -6.85 24.17 4.04
C LYS A 673 -6.50 23.68 5.44
N ALA A 674 -6.02 22.44 5.53
CA ALA A 674 -5.63 21.86 6.81
C ALA A 674 -4.54 22.68 7.50
N PRO A 675 -4.74 23.10 8.76
CA PRO A 675 -3.73 23.85 9.51
C PRO A 675 -2.55 22.97 9.88
N GLY A 676 -1.35 23.58 10.00
CA GLY A 676 -0.16 22.88 10.45
C GLY A 676 -0.25 22.41 11.91
N TYR A 677 0.46 21.34 12.21
CA TYR A 677 0.43 20.76 13.55
C TYR A 677 1.79 20.21 14.00
N GLY A 678 1.91 19.97 15.30
CA GLY A 678 3.01 19.23 15.92
C GLY A 678 2.47 18.33 17.02
N ILE A 679 2.81 17.06 16.99
CA ILE A 679 2.38 16.06 17.97
C ILE A 679 3.59 15.31 18.54
N PHE A 680 3.41 14.72 19.71
CA PHE A 680 4.42 13.90 20.38
C PHE A 680 3.88 12.50 20.65
N ASP A 681 4.72 11.51 20.42
CA ASP A 681 4.47 10.11 20.72
C ASP A 681 5.53 9.60 21.67
N LEU A 682 5.13 8.80 22.64
CA LEU A 682 6.01 8.14 23.59
C LEU A 682 5.80 6.64 23.49
N THR A 683 6.83 5.91 23.11
CA THR A 683 6.80 4.46 23.00
C THR A 683 7.90 3.82 23.84
N GLY A 684 7.71 2.58 24.23
CA GLY A 684 8.74 1.82 24.91
C GLY A 684 8.54 0.32 24.74
N TRP A 685 9.62 -0.41 24.93
CA TRP A 685 9.64 -1.86 24.89
C TRP A 685 10.45 -2.44 26.07
N TRP A 686 10.11 -3.67 26.45
CA TRP A 686 10.78 -4.40 27.51
C TRP A 686 10.87 -5.88 27.18
N GLU A 687 12.08 -6.44 27.32
CA GLU A 687 12.40 -7.86 27.19
C GLU A 687 12.84 -8.40 28.55
N PRO A 688 11.95 -9.05 29.31
CA PRO A 688 12.29 -9.58 30.61
C PRO A 688 13.28 -10.74 30.51
N GLU A 689 14.41 -10.66 31.18
CA GLU A 689 15.47 -11.69 31.20
C GLU A 689 14.95 -13.08 31.62
N GLN A 690 13.89 -13.12 32.44
CA GLN A 690 13.27 -14.34 32.95
C GLN A 690 12.52 -15.13 31.91
N VAL A 691 12.06 -14.49 30.83
CA VAL A 691 11.30 -15.10 29.73
C VAL A 691 11.96 -14.76 28.41
N LYS A 692 12.91 -15.58 28.00
CA LYS A 692 13.66 -15.36 26.75
C LYS A 692 12.73 -15.30 25.57
N GLY A 693 12.94 -14.31 24.69
CA GLY A 693 12.17 -14.10 23.47
C GLY A 693 10.82 -13.40 23.68
N LEU A 694 10.44 -13.05 24.92
CA LEU A 694 9.26 -12.22 25.18
C LEU A 694 9.64 -10.74 25.04
N ARG A 695 8.90 -10.02 24.20
CA ARG A 695 8.93 -8.56 24.10
C ARG A 695 7.55 -7.99 24.42
N ILE A 696 7.52 -7.02 25.32
CA ILE A 696 6.33 -6.26 25.71
C ILE A 696 6.54 -4.83 25.22
N GLN A 697 5.58 -4.27 24.51
CA GLN A 697 5.65 -2.91 24.00
C GLN A 697 4.43 -2.13 24.43
N ALA A 698 4.62 -0.85 24.72
CA ALA A 698 3.54 0.09 25.02
C ALA A 698 3.81 1.45 24.38
N GLY A 699 2.76 2.13 23.95
CA GLY A 699 2.84 3.44 23.33
C GLY A 699 1.69 4.35 23.71
N VAL A 700 1.99 5.64 23.81
CA VAL A 700 1.02 6.72 23.92
C VAL A 700 1.25 7.64 22.75
N TYR A 701 0.27 7.73 21.87
CA TYR A 701 0.31 8.54 20.67
C TYR A 701 -0.48 9.83 20.85
N ASN A 702 -0.04 10.91 20.20
CA ASN A 702 -0.58 12.26 20.43
C ASN A 702 -0.65 12.59 21.93
N LEU A 703 0.49 12.49 22.60
CA LEU A 703 0.65 12.57 24.07
C LEU A 703 -0.11 13.75 24.72
N PHE A 704 -0.16 14.89 24.04
CA PHE A 704 -0.79 16.13 24.52
C PHE A 704 -2.24 16.30 24.03
N ASP A 705 -2.84 15.26 23.41
CA ASP A 705 -4.24 15.25 22.99
C ASP A 705 -4.61 16.39 22.05
N ARG A 706 -3.69 16.76 21.14
CA ARG A 706 -3.91 17.86 20.19
C ARG A 706 -4.92 17.47 19.13
N THR A 707 -5.83 18.39 18.79
CA THR A 707 -6.68 18.28 17.60
C THR A 707 -5.87 18.65 16.36
N TYR A 708 -5.87 17.81 15.33
CA TYR A 708 -5.16 18.06 14.08
C TYR A 708 -5.85 17.36 12.91
N TYR A 709 -5.46 17.75 11.69
CA TYR A 709 -6.07 17.29 10.45
C TYR A 709 -4.98 16.86 9.49
N ASP A 710 -5.12 15.67 8.90
CA ASP A 710 -4.23 15.25 7.81
C ASP A 710 -4.69 15.88 6.49
N ALA A 711 -3.77 16.53 5.78
CA ALA A 711 -4.05 17.23 4.55
C ALA A 711 -4.54 16.31 3.42
N LEU A 712 -3.98 15.08 3.33
CA LEU A 712 -4.37 14.11 2.30
C LEU A 712 -5.76 13.53 2.57
N ASN A 713 -6.14 13.41 3.85
CA ASN A 713 -7.44 12.88 4.25
C ASN A 713 -8.57 13.91 4.13
N THR A 714 -8.23 15.20 4.02
CA THR A 714 -9.21 16.30 3.98
C THR A 714 -9.29 17.01 2.62
N LYS A 715 -8.36 16.78 1.71
CA LYS A 715 -8.18 17.53 0.45
C LYS A 715 -9.41 17.58 -0.47
N ASP A 716 -10.20 16.50 -0.51
CA ASP A 716 -11.30 16.33 -1.47
C ASP A 716 -12.67 16.74 -0.90
N TYR A 717 -12.76 17.06 0.41
CA TYR A 717 -14.02 17.40 1.04
C TYR A 717 -14.36 18.89 0.91
N THR A 718 -15.36 19.20 0.09
CA THR A 718 -15.87 20.56 -0.13
C THR A 718 -16.87 21.01 0.95
N THR A 719 -17.30 20.09 1.83
CA THR A 719 -18.35 20.32 2.83
C THR A 719 -17.81 20.59 4.23
N ILE A 720 -16.49 20.67 4.41
CA ILE A 720 -15.89 20.97 5.70
C ILE A 720 -16.11 22.44 6.04
N THR A 721 -16.69 22.67 7.22
CA THR A 721 -16.97 23.99 7.80
C THR A 721 -16.59 23.97 9.26
N ALA A 722 -16.47 25.13 9.89
CA ALA A 722 -16.18 25.24 11.33
C ALA A 722 -17.19 24.50 12.24
N ALA A 723 -18.40 24.18 11.74
CA ALA A 723 -19.42 23.46 12.50
C ALA A 723 -19.27 21.94 12.45
N ASN A 724 -18.45 21.43 11.53
CA ASN A 724 -18.30 19.99 11.32
C ASN A 724 -16.84 19.52 11.11
N GLU A 725 -15.87 20.41 11.25
CA GLU A 725 -14.47 20.10 10.97
C GLU A 725 -13.93 19.00 11.90
N GLU A 726 -14.39 18.95 13.14
CA GLU A 726 -13.95 17.91 14.09
C GLU A 726 -14.28 16.49 13.64
N TYR A 727 -15.32 16.29 12.81
CA TYR A 727 -15.60 15.00 12.18
C TYR A 727 -14.42 14.49 11.34
N TYR A 728 -13.64 15.39 10.74
CA TYR A 728 -12.53 15.09 9.86
C TYR A 728 -11.17 15.16 10.57
N SER A 729 -11.17 15.37 11.90
CA SER A 729 -9.93 15.39 12.67
C SER A 729 -9.33 13.97 12.80
N GLU A 730 -8.03 13.94 13.02
CA GLU A 730 -7.32 12.72 13.36
C GLU A 730 -7.54 12.38 14.85
N PRO A 731 -7.24 11.14 15.27
CA PRO A 731 -7.44 10.70 16.67
C PRO A 731 -6.74 11.60 17.68
N GLY A 732 -7.38 11.78 18.83
CA GLY A 732 -6.79 12.37 20.01
C GLY A 732 -5.67 11.51 20.57
N ARG A 733 -5.48 11.54 21.90
CA ARG A 733 -4.51 10.68 22.58
C ARG A 733 -4.98 9.24 22.56
N THR A 734 -4.13 8.34 22.03
CA THR A 734 -4.40 6.91 21.96
C THR A 734 -3.31 6.09 22.65
N PHE A 735 -3.64 4.86 23.00
CA PHE A 735 -2.77 3.93 23.71
C PHE A 735 -2.69 2.62 22.94
N ARG A 736 -1.48 2.08 22.80
CA ARG A 736 -1.25 0.78 22.17
C ARG A 736 -0.40 -0.08 23.10
N ILE A 737 -0.73 -1.36 23.18
CA ILE A 737 0.07 -2.37 23.87
C ILE A 737 0.19 -3.60 22.99
N SER A 738 1.36 -4.22 22.95
CA SER A 738 1.58 -5.48 22.24
C SER A 738 2.56 -6.39 22.98
N LEU A 739 2.39 -7.68 22.77
CA LEU A 739 3.26 -8.73 23.26
C LEU A 739 3.67 -9.61 22.09
N THR A 740 4.96 -9.89 21.99
CA THR A 740 5.52 -10.84 21.01
C THR A 740 6.39 -11.84 21.74
N GLN A 741 6.17 -13.13 21.49
CA GLN A 741 7.01 -14.22 22.00
C GLN A 741 7.62 -14.97 20.84
N ARG A 742 8.94 -15.10 20.83
CA ARG A 742 9.72 -15.93 19.89
C ARG A 742 10.25 -17.17 20.61
N PHE A 743 10.31 -18.31 19.91
CA PHE A 743 10.69 -19.61 20.47
C PHE A 743 11.91 -20.17 19.77
#